data_3f8991a4077a1ad04bb60afef18d655a
#
_entry.id   3f8991a4077a1ad04bb60afef18d655a
#
_cell.length_a   1.000
_cell.length_b   1.000
_cell.length_c   1.000
_cell.angle_alpha   90.00
_cell.angle_beta   90.00
_cell.angle_gamma   90.00
#
_symmetry.space_group_name_H-M   'P 1'
#
loop_
_entity.id
_entity.type
_entity.pdbx_description
1 polymer ?
#
loop_
_entity_poly.entity_id
_entity_poly.type
_entity_poly.pdbx_seq_one_letter_code
_entity_poly.pdbx_strand_id
1 'polypeptide(L)'
;MQFGFFDDQRREYVITSPRTPLPWINYLGSEDFFTLLSNTAGGYCFYRDARLRRLTRYRYNNCPVDQEGFHIYIKDGDTVWNPGWQPAKTELDRYTCRHGLGYSVIEGQKNGVSAAQTLLVPQGDNCLLIRLTLKNGTAAEKTLDVFPYVEFCLWDAMDDGSNFQRNFSIGEVELEPDAIYHKSEYRERRNHYAVFWANRPYDGFDTARDAFIGLYGVPSLPEAVQNGRCTNSVAHGWAPVGAMQFHMALRPGESRELSFGLGYVENPEDEKFSAPGVINKTRAHAMIGKYRTPAQFDAAMDALHGHWDTLLSNYHTETGDEKVDRMVNIWNQYQCMVTFNMSRSASYFESGMGRGMGFRDSCQDLLGFVHIIPERARERILDIAATQFADGSAYHQYQPLTKKGNLAVGSGFNDDPLWLIAGVDAYLRESGDWSILDEVVTFDCDPDNAAPLMEHLRRSFRFTCTHLGPHKLPLIGRADWNDCLNLNCFSAHPGESFQITGPSEGPVAESVFIAGMFVKYGRAYADILRHLALTAEAAAADAAVAEMQTAVLDAGWDGAWFRRAYDAFGAPVGSKDCAEGQIFIEPQGMCVMAGIGKETGEAAQALKSVEDRLDSRFGIVLLQPAYTKYYLNLGEISSYPPGYKENAGIFCHNNPWITCAEAVLGHGARAFETYRKICPAYLEAVSEVHRTEPYVYSQMVAGKDAPTFGEAKNSWLTGTAAWTFVSISQAILGVQPELDGLRIDPCVPPEWTHLTLTRRFRGAQYCITVENPDGAEHGVRELYVDGVRQDGNLIAPAAPGSVVSVRVVLGG
;
A
#
# COMPACT_ATOMS: atom_id res chain seq x y z
N MET A 1 15.11 21.63 -3.57
CA MET A 1 16.40 20.92 -3.27
C MET A 1 16.16 19.43 -3.55
N GLN A 2 17.11 18.75 -4.16
CA GLN A 2 17.03 17.33 -4.44
C GLN A 2 17.79 16.58 -3.34
N PHE A 3 17.18 15.56 -2.75
CA PHE A 3 17.73 14.80 -1.60
C PHE A 3 18.32 13.45 -2.02
N GLY A 4 18.22 13.09 -3.30
CA GLY A 4 18.69 11.83 -3.85
C GLY A 4 18.50 11.76 -5.36
N PHE A 5 18.61 10.56 -5.90
CA PHE A 5 18.44 10.27 -7.33
C PHE A 5 18.11 8.79 -7.57
N PHE A 6 17.52 8.47 -8.71
CA PHE A 6 17.26 7.11 -9.14
C PHE A 6 18.51 6.46 -9.74
N ASP A 7 18.78 5.22 -9.33
CA ASP A 7 19.71 4.29 -9.99
C ASP A 7 18.88 3.16 -10.63
N ASP A 8 18.46 3.36 -11.87
CA ASP A 8 17.58 2.43 -12.57
C ASP A 8 18.27 1.08 -12.85
N GLN A 9 19.60 1.06 -13.01
CA GLN A 9 20.34 -0.18 -13.24
C GLN A 9 20.30 -1.12 -12.03
N ARG A 10 20.35 -0.53 -10.82
CA ARG A 10 20.25 -1.29 -9.57
C ARG A 10 18.83 -1.39 -9.04
N ARG A 11 17.90 -0.65 -9.65
CA ARG A 11 16.53 -0.47 -9.15
C ARG A 11 16.52 0.05 -7.71
N GLU A 12 17.34 1.07 -7.48
CA GLU A 12 17.49 1.73 -6.19
C GLU A 12 17.12 3.22 -6.29
N TYR A 13 16.62 3.76 -5.17
CA TYR A 13 16.65 5.20 -4.94
C TYR A 13 17.75 5.54 -3.96
N VAL A 14 18.68 6.38 -4.34
CA VAL A 14 19.87 6.77 -3.57
C VAL A 14 19.61 8.09 -2.86
N ILE A 15 19.53 8.06 -1.54
CA ILE A 15 19.33 9.23 -0.67
C ILE A 15 20.71 9.71 -0.21
N THR A 16 20.99 11.00 -0.38
CA THR A 16 22.32 11.59 -0.12
C THR A 16 22.37 12.47 1.13
N SER A 17 21.24 12.61 1.84
CA SER A 17 21.14 13.35 3.10
C SER A 17 20.30 12.60 4.11
N PRO A 18 20.74 12.45 5.37
CA PRO A 18 19.88 11.83 6.39
C PRO A 18 18.69 12.73 6.79
N ARG A 19 18.76 14.04 6.47
CA ARG A 19 17.74 15.05 6.77
C ARG A 19 16.82 15.27 5.58
N THR A 20 16.07 14.23 5.23
CA THR A 20 14.98 14.32 4.24
C THR A 20 13.81 15.13 4.82
N PRO A 21 12.90 15.70 4.00
CA PRO A 21 11.77 16.51 4.48
C PRO A 21 10.84 15.78 5.44
N LEU A 22 10.68 14.47 5.25
CA LEU A 22 10.08 13.48 6.15
C LEU A 22 11.01 12.26 6.16
N PRO A 23 10.92 11.34 7.13
CA PRO A 23 11.59 10.05 6.98
C PRO A 23 11.14 9.38 5.68
N TRP A 24 12.08 9.08 4.79
CA TRP A 24 11.79 8.35 3.56
C TRP A 24 11.99 6.87 3.79
N ILE A 25 10.95 6.10 3.56
CA ILE A 25 10.84 4.72 4.04
C ILE A 25 10.87 3.69 2.93
N ASN A 26 11.17 2.45 3.31
CA ASN A 26 11.02 1.27 2.51
C ASN A 26 10.27 0.20 3.30
N TYR A 27 9.49 -0.62 2.61
CA TYR A 27 8.79 -1.77 3.17
C TYR A 27 9.47 -3.05 2.71
N LEU A 28 10.04 -3.80 3.64
CA LEU A 28 10.71 -5.07 3.39
C LEU A 28 9.78 -6.22 3.75
N GLY A 29 9.85 -7.31 3.02
CA GLY A 29 9.03 -8.50 3.24
C GLY A 29 8.15 -8.85 2.04
N SER A 30 7.56 -10.02 2.05
CA SER A 30 6.77 -10.53 0.91
C SER A 30 5.49 -11.27 1.29
N GLU A 31 5.47 -12.06 2.35
CA GLU A 31 4.34 -12.93 2.70
C GLU A 31 3.81 -12.67 4.11
N ASP A 32 4.54 -13.07 5.12
CA ASP A 32 4.09 -13.08 6.50
C ASP A 32 4.88 -12.14 7.41
N PHE A 33 6.17 -11.91 7.12
CA PHE A 33 7.04 -11.08 7.94
C PHE A 33 7.40 -9.78 7.22
N PHE A 34 7.21 -8.67 7.90
CA PHE A 34 7.40 -7.34 7.32
C PHE A 34 8.22 -6.44 8.22
N THR A 35 9.01 -5.58 7.60
CA THR A 35 9.80 -4.54 8.25
C THR A 35 9.56 -3.21 7.54
N LEU A 36 9.20 -2.20 8.29
CA LEU A 36 9.18 -0.81 7.84
C LEU A 36 10.49 -0.17 8.26
N LEU A 37 11.18 0.45 7.33
CA LEU A 37 12.53 0.98 7.55
C LEU A 37 12.67 2.36 6.93
N SER A 38 13.08 3.35 7.73
CA SER A 38 13.41 4.68 7.22
C SER A 38 14.85 4.77 6.71
N ASN A 39 15.15 5.87 6.02
CA ASN A 39 16.50 6.18 5.57
C ASN A 39 17.51 6.36 6.71
N THR A 40 17.06 6.49 7.95
CA THR A 40 17.90 6.60 9.15
C THR A 40 17.86 5.36 10.05
N ALA A 41 17.33 4.23 9.55
CA ALA A 41 17.15 2.96 10.25
C ALA A 41 16.07 2.97 11.36
N GLY A 42 15.20 3.96 11.38
CA GLY A 42 13.99 3.96 12.22
C GLY A 42 12.95 3.00 11.66
N GLY A 43 11.97 2.60 12.48
CA GLY A 43 10.88 1.73 12.03
C GLY A 43 10.58 0.58 12.99
N TYR A 44 9.93 -0.46 12.46
CA TYR A 44 9.51 -1.63 13.23
C TYR A 44 9.29 -2.86 12.34
N CYS A 45 9.23 -4.02 12.98
CA CYS A 45 8.86 -5.26 12.29
C CYS A 45 7.72 -6.01 12.98
N PHE A 46 7.01 -6.83 12.21
CA PHE A 46 5.87 -7.60 12.69
C PHE A 46 5.64 -8.85 11.83
N TYR A 47 4.88 -9.79 12.40
CA TYR A 47 4.40 -10.99 11.72
C TYR A 47 2.89 -10.87 11.47
N ARG A 48 2.46 -10.89 10.21
CA ARG A 48 1.07 -10.80 9.70
C ARG A 48 0.26 -9.59 10.17
N ASP A 49 0.27 -9.28 11.47
CA ASP A 49 -0.55 -8.24 12.08
C ASP A 49 0.34 -7.23 12.82
N ALA A 50 0.37 -5.99 12.33
CA ALA A 50 1.19 -4.92 12.89
C ALA A 50 0.77 -4.48 14.29
N ARG A 51 -0.44 -4.83 14.74
CA ARG A 51 -0.93 -4.57 16.08
C ARG A 51 -0.65 -5.73 17.03
N LEU A 52 -1.04 -6.96 16.66
CA LEU A 52 -1.10 -8.10 17.58
C LEU A 52 0.17 -8.97 17.56
N ARG A 53 1.01 -8.83 16.53
CA ARG A 53 2.26 -9.61 16.37
C ARG A 53 3.44 -8.68 16.05
N ARG A 54 3.51 -7.53 16.73
CA ARG A 54 4.62 -6.59 16.62
C ARG A 54 5.83 -7.07 17.44
N LEU A 55 7.00 -7.16 16.78
CA LEU A 55 8.22 -7.60 17.44
C LEU A 55 8.95 -6.43 18.11
N THR A 56 9.07 -5.31 17.40
CA THR A 56 9.81 -4.15 17.89
C THR A 56 8.88 -2.98 18.20
N ARG A 57 9.26 -2.22 19.24
CA ARG A 57 8.53 -1.05 19.67
C ARG A 57 8.67 0.09 18.67
N TYR A 58 7.59 0.79 18.40
CA TYR A 58 7.55 2.05 17.66
C TYR A 58 6.35 2.87 18.12
N ARG A 59 6.57 4.15 18.40
CA ARG A 59 5.53 5.08 18.85
C ARG A 59 5.31 6.16 17.82
N TYR A 60 4.08 6.28 17.33
CA TYR A 60 3.71 7.23 16.28
C TYR A 60 3.77 8.69 16.71
N ASN A 61 3.73 8.96 18.01
CA ASN A 61 3.79 10.31 18.58
C ASN A 61 5.20 10.70 19.02
N ASN A 62 6.22 10.08 18.50
CA ASN A 62 7.59 10.41 18.82
C ASN A 62 7.95 11.83 18.40
N CYS A 63 8.68 12.52 19.27
CA CYS A 63 9.31 13.79 18.97
C CYS A 63 10.75 13.73 19.48
N PRO A 64 11.75 13.77 18.61
CA PRO A 64 11.66 13.92 17.16
C PRO A 64 11.11 12.67 16.46
N VAL A 65 10.52 12.88 15.29
CA VAL A 65 10.06 11.79 14.41
C VAL A 65 11.24 10.89 14.05
N ASP A 66 10.95 9.56 13.92
CA ASP A 66 11.92 8.55 13.55
C ASP A 66 12.92 8.22 14.65
N GLN A 67 12.38 7.59 15.67
CA GLN A 67 13.15 6.86 16.70
C GLN A 67 12.68 5.41 16.68
N GLU A 68 13.08 4.64 17.67
CA GLU A 68 13.05 3.19 17.72
C GLU A 68 13.37 2.57 16.33
N GLY A 69 13.88 1.43 16.25
CA GLY A 69 14.26 0.82 14.97
C GLY A 69 15.42 -0.14 15.14
N PHE A 70 16.29 -0.16 14.12
CA PHE A 70 17.37 -1.14 14.00
C PHE A 70 18.72 -0.44 14.07
N HIS A 71 19.02 0.14 15.23
CA HIS A 71 20.17 1.01 15.39
C HIS A 71 21.44 0.24 15.75
N ILE A 72 22.55 0.65 15.16
CA ILE A 72 23.88 0.17 15.49
C ILE A 72 24.67 1.39 15.93
N TYR A 73 25.03 1.43 17.23
CA TYR A 73 25.94 2.44 17.74
C TYR A 73 27.37 2.00 17.53
N ILE A 74 28.22 2.93 17.10
CA ILE A 74 29.66 2.73 16.94
C ILE A 74 30.34 3.76 17.82
N LYS A 75 31.19 3.28 18.75
CA LYS A 75 32.04 4.12 19.59
C LYS A 75 33.47 4.03 19.10
N ASP A 76 34.05 5.15 18.70
CA ASP A 76 35.44 5.33 18.28
C ASP A 76 36.11 6.36 19.22
N GLY A 77 36.79 5.93 20.24
CA GLY A 77 37.26 6.76 21.34
C GLY A 77 36.09 7.45 22.05
N ASP A 78 36.05 8.78 22.05
CA ASP A 78 34.98 9.56 22.66
C ASP A 78 33.82 9.86 21.68
N THR A 79 33.95 9.47 20.41
CA THR A 79 32.93 9.71 19.40
C THR A 79 31.94 8.56 19.33
N VAL A 80 30.64 8.86 19.54
CA VAL A 80 29.55 7.92 19.35
C VAL A 80 28.76 8.35 18.09
N TRP A 81 28.50 7.40 17.19
CA TRP A 81 27.78 7.66 15.95
C TRP A 81 27.01 6.43 15.45
N ASN A 82 26.13 6.61 14.49
CA ASN A 82 25.36 5.54 13.82
C ASN A 82 25.54 5.66 12.30
N PRO A 83 25.55 4.55 11.55
CA PRO A 83 25.60 4.60 10.09
C PRO A 83 24.46 5.42 9.46
N GLY A 84 23.27 5.35 10.03
CA GLY A 84 22.08 6.10 9.60
C GLY A 84 21.96 7.52 10.19
N TRP A 85 22.95 8.05 10.88
CA TRP A 85 22.92 9.33 11.58
C TRP A 85 22.07 9.31 12.86
N GLN A 86 20.83 8.85 12.84
CA GLN A 86 20.01 8.68 14.04
C GLN A 86 20.38 7.38 14.78
N PRO A 87 20.13 7.30 16.11
CA PRO A 87 19.60 8.37 16.96
C PRO A 87 20.69 9.30 17.52
N ALA A 88 21.97 9.01 17.40
CA ALA A 88 23.06 9.83 17.95
C ALA A 88 23.14 11.24 17.36
N LYS A 89 22.74 11.40 16.12
CA LYS A 89 22.77 12.68 15.35
C LYS A 89 24.15 13.31 15.27
N THR A 90 25.20 12.50 15.44
CA THR A 90 26.58 12.91 15.21
C THR A 90 26.76 13.19 13.73
N GLU A 91 27.28 14.39 13.37
CA GLU A 91 27.51 14.74 11.98
C GLU A 91 28.47 13.76 11.34
N LEU A 92 28.03 13.16 10.22
CA LEU A 92 28.79 12.19 9.44
C LEU A 92 29.63 12.92 8.39
N ASP A 93 30.80 12.37 8.10
CA ASP A 93 31.70 12.88 7.06
C ASP A 93 31.13 12.55 5.67
N ARG A 94 30.39 11.42 5.57
CA ARG A 94 29.64 10.98 4.39
C ARG A 94 28.43 10.18 4.82
N TYR A 95 27.34 10.29 4.07
CA TYR A 95 26.12 9.53 4.27
C TYR A 95 25.48 9.18 2.94
N THR A 96 25.00 7.93 2.80
CA THR A 96 24.09 7.51 1.73
C THR A 96 23.11 6.47 2.28
N CYS A 97 21.89 6.48 1.76
CA CYS A 97 20.96 5.39 1.93
C CYS A 97 20.46 4.97 0.55
N ARG A 98 20.44 3.68 0.29
CA ARG A 98 19.87 3.09 -0.93
C ARG A 98 18.69 2.23 -0.54
N HIS A 99 17.50 2.62 -1.01
CA HIS A 99 16.30 1.80 -0.92
C HIS A 99 16.13 1.04 -2.22
N GLY A 100 16.18 -0.28 -2.14
CA GLY A 100 15.94 -1.21 -3.24
C GLY A 100 14.70 -2.06 -3.02
N LEU A 101 14.44 -3.00 -3.90
CA LEU A 101 13.27 -3.87 -3.85
C LEU A 101 13.42 -4.94 -2.77
N GLY A 102 12.81 -4.71 -1.60
CA GLY A 102 12.85 -5.62 -0.47
C GLY A 102 14.14 -5.57 0.36
N TYR A 103 15.02 -4.60 0.12
CA TYR A 103 16.21 -4.37 0.92
C TYR A 103 16.56 -2.89 1.03
N SER A 104 17.44 -2.54 1.99
CA SER A 104 18.01 -1.20 2.10
C SER A 104 19.46 -1.27 2.54
N VAL A 105 20.28 -0.33 2.07
CA VAL A 105 21.68 -0.18 2.48
C VAL A 105 21.88 1.23 3.00
N ILE A 106 22.27 1.36 4.28
CA ILE A 106 22.53 2.63 4.94
C ILE A 106 24.01 2.71 5.26
N GLU A 107 24.70 3.69 4.70
CA GLU A 107 26.14 3.85 4.82
C GLU A 107 26.49 5.20 5.41
N GLY A 108 27.25 5.18 6.49
CA GLY A 108 27.83 6.36 7.12
C GLY A 108 29.35 6.28 7.20
N GLN A 109 30.01 7.43 7.22
CA GLN A 109 31.45 7.54 7.47
C GLN A 109 31.71 8.55 8.58
N LYS A 110 32.58 8.20 9.53
CA LYS A 110 33.04 9.10 10.59
C LYS A 110 34.50 8.79 10.96
N ASN A 111 35.30 9.83 11.12
CA ASN A 111 36.72 9.72 11.53
C ASN A 111 37.53 8.71 10.69
N GLY A 112 37.24 8.63 9.39
CA GLY A 112 37.88 7.71 8.46
C GLY A 112 37.43 6.24 8.56
N VAL A 113 36.45 5.93 9.39
CA VAL A 113 35.79 4.61 9.44
C VAL A 113 34.49 4.68 8.65
N SER A 114 34.29 3.77 7.69
CA SER A 114 33.04 3.57 6.98
C SER A 114 32.28 2.41 7.61
N ALA A 115 30.95 2.57 7.75
CA ALA A 115 30.04 1.52 8.20
C ALA A 115 28.84 1.44 7.27
N ALA A 116 28.61 0.28 6.65
CA ALA A 116 27.46 -0.01 5.80
C ALA A 116 26.56 -1.04 6.50
N GLN A 117 25.31 -0.68 6.72
CA GLN A 117 24.25 -1.53 7.28
C GLN A 117 23.33 -1.96 6.16
N THR A 118 23.35 -3.25 5.79
CA THR A 118 22.46 -3.85 4.79
C THR A 118 21.35 -4.61 5.49
N LEU A 119 20.09 -4.30 5.18
CA LEU A 119 18.90 -4.91 5.79
C LEU A 119 18.02 -5.53 4.71
N LEU A 120 17.56 -6.76 4.94
CA LEU A 120 16.61 -7.46 4.06
C LEU A 120 15.75 -8.44 4.84
N VAL A 121 14.58 -8.76 4.30
CA VAL A 121 13.75 -9.88 4.74
C VAL A 121 13.92 -11.01 3.71
N PRO A 122 14.47 -12.17 4.11
CA PRO A 122 14.69 -13.27 3.18
C PRO A 122 13.38 -13.93 2.76
N GLN A 123 13.37 -14.53 1.58
CA GLN A 123 12.20 -15.27 1.09
C GLN A 123 11.96 -16.53 1.93
N GLY A 124 10.69 -16.71 2.36
CA GLY A 124 10.23 -17.92 3.06
C GLY A 124 10.63 -18.03 4.54
N ASP A 125 11.26 -17.02 5.13
CA ASP A 125 11.57 -16.99 6.56
C ASP A 125 11.09 -15.73 7.27
N ASN A 126 10.70 -15.86 8.52
CA ASN A 126 10.10 -14.78 9.32
C ASN A 126 11.16 -14.01 10.12
N CYS A 127 12.10 -13.37 9.44
CA CYS A 127 13.15 -12.59 10.08
C CYS A 127 13.66 -11.42 9.22
N LEU A 128 14.16 -10.40 9.90
CA LEU A 128 15.00 -9.36 9.34
C LEU A 128 16.46 -9.76 9.46
N LEU A 129 17.21 -9.77 8.38
CA LEU A 129 18.65 -9.94 8.37
C LEU A 129 19.34 -8.59 8.27
N ILE A 130 20.40 -8.39 9.05
CA ILE A 130 21.18 -7.17 9.10
C ILE A 130 22.66 -7.53 8.99
N ARG A 131 23.35 -7.01 7.98
CA ARG A 131 24.80 -7.12 7.83
C ARG A 131 25.43 -5.76 8.03
N LEU A 132 26.38 -5.66 8.97
CA LEU A 132 27.23 -4.50 9.17
C LEU A 132 28.61 -4.77 8.59
N THR A 133 29.04 -3.98 7.62
CA THR A 133 30.40 -3.99 7.09
C THR A 133 31.13 -2.75 7.58
N LEU A 134 32.21 -2.95 8.36
CA LEU A 134 33.08 -1.89 8.86
C LEU A 134 34.39 -1.87 8.08
N LYS A 135 34.85 -0.68 7.67
CA LYS A 135 36.12 -0.50 6.97
C LYS A 135 36.94 0.63 7.59
N ASN A 136 38.18 0.35 7.96
CA ASN A 136 39.13 1.37 8.40
C ASN A 136 39.86 1.96 7.20
N GLY A 137 39.53 3.19 6.83
CA GLY A 137 40.18 3.97 5.77
C GLY A 137 41.37 4.81 6.25
N THR A 138 41.74 4.71 7.53
CA THR A 138 42.89 5.48 8.11
C THR A 138 44.21 4.71 8.01
N ALA A 139 45.29 5.42 8.28
CA ALA A 139 46.64 4.84 8.31
C ALA A 139 47.00 4.18 9.69
N ALA A 140 46.13 4.29 10.68
CA ALA A 140 46.33 3.73 12.01
C ALA A 140 45.31 2.64 12.31
N GLU A 141 45.65 1.72 13.21
CA GLU A 141 44.69 0.75 13.74
C GLU A 141 43.58 1.46 14.51
N LYS A 142 42.33 0.99 14.31
CA LYS A 142 41.16 1.48 15.00
C LYS A 142 40.59 0.40 15.93
N THR A 143 40.27 0.79 17.15
CA THR A 143 39.55 -0.04 18.11
C THR A 143 38.16 0.56 18.28
N LEU A 144 37.12 -0.23 17.96
CA LEU A 144 35.73 0.21 17.97
C LEU A 144 34.93 -0.68 18.93
N ASP A 145 33.99 -0.08 19.61
CA ASP A 145 32.90 -0.80 20.28
C ASP A 145 31.63 -0.64 19.47
N VAL A 146 31.00 -1.77 19.13
CA VAL A 146 29.79 -1.83 18.28
C VAL A 146 28.64 -2.38 19.10
N PHE A 147 27.53 -1.61 19.12
CA PHE A 147 26.34 -1.97 19.90
C PHE A 147 25.11 -2.00 18.98
N PRO A 148 24.76 -3.17 18.42
CA PRO A 148 23.45 -3.35 17.79
C PRO A 148 22.36 -3.34 18.86
N TYR A 149 21.25 -2.67 18.57
CA TYR A 149 20.20 -2.38 19.54
C TYR A 149 18.81 -2.44 18.90
N VAL A 150 17.88 -3.14 19.58
CA VAL A 150 16.45 -3.17 19.30
C VAL A 150 15.64 -3.09 20.57
N GLU A 151 14.46 -2.44 20.54
CA GLU A 151 13.49 -2.47 21.65
C GLU A 151 12.35 -3.45 21.33
N PHE A 152 12.11 -4.43 22.21
CA PHE A 152 11.03 -5.39 22.01
C PHE A 152 9.69 -4.77 22.39
N CYS A 153 8.69 -4.92 21.49
CA CYS A 153 7.30 -4.67 21.80
C CYS A 153 6.71 -5.82 22.62
N LEU A 154 5.79 -5.52 23.52
CA LEU A 154 5.04 -6.54 24.28
C LEU A 154 3.88 -7.12 23.45
N TRP A 155 4.08 -7.29 22.16
CA TRP A 155 3.25 -7.89 21.12
C TRP A 155 2.04 -7.05 20.69
N ASP A 156 1.19 -6.59 21.61
CA ASP A 156 0.09 -5.68 21.28
C ASP A 156 0.61 -4.24 21.22
N ALA A 157 0.75 -3.72 19.99
CA ALA A 157 1.33 -2.41 19.73
C ALA A 157 0.49 -1.25 20.29
N MET A 158 -0.87 -1.37 20.29
CA MET A 158 -1.73 -0.33 20.85
C MET A 158 -1.56 -0.25 22.35
N ASP A 159 -1.54 -1.38 22.98
CA ASP A 159 -1.35 -1.51 24.41
C ASP A 159 0.07 -1.03 24.82
N ASP A 160 1.11 -1.43 24.08
CA ASP A 160 2.50 -0.99 24.32
C ASP A 160 2.67 0.52 24.11
N GLY A 161 1.99 1.09 23.12
CA GLY A 161 2.05 2.51 22.81
C GLY A 161 1.26 3.41 23.76
N SER A 162 0.13 2.93 24.31
CA SER A 162 -0.77 3.71 25.17
C SER A 162 -0.54 3.51 26.67
N ASN A 163 0.02 2.37 27.06
CA ASN A 163 0.19 1.95 28.42
C ASN A 163 1.66 1.65 28.74
N PHE A 164 2.45 2.68 28.98
CA PHE A 164 3.90 2.59 29.14
C PHE A 164 4.33 1.62 30.25
N GLN A 165 3.66 1.64 31.40
CA GLN A 165 3.93 0.74 32.52
C GLN A 165 2.79 -0.28 32.66
N ARG A 166 2.78 -1.26 31.82
CA ARG A 166 1.71 -2.24 31.76
C ARG A 166 1.73 -3.18 32.95
N ASN A 167 0.58 -3.34 33.54
CA ASN A 167 0.38 -4.33 34.59
C ASN A 167 -0.03 -5.70 34.03
N PHE A 168 -0.26 -5.80 32.73
CA PHE A 168 -0.90 -6.94 32.10
C PHE A 168 0.00 -7.78 31.21
N SER A 169 1.07 -7.22 30.67
CA SER A 169 2.06 -7.97 29.89
C SER A 169 3.45 -7.72 30.46
N ILE A 170 4.19 -8.79 30.69
CA ILE A 170 5.54 -8.75 31.21
C ILE A 170 6.43 -9.48 30.21
N GLY A 171 7.46 -8.79 29.72
CA GLY A 171 8.49 -9.38 28.90
C GLY A 171 9.50 -10.12 29.73
N GLU A 172 9.87 -11.32 29.33
CA GLU A 172 10.97 -12.09 29.88
C GLU A 172 11.99 -12.38 28.79
N VAL A 173 13.25 -12.45 29.17
CA VAL A 173 14.34 -12.78 28.24
C VAL A 173 15.03 -14.07 28.63
N GLU A 174 15.43 -14.84 27.64
CA GLU A 174 16.34 -15.95 27.77
C GLU A 174 17.60 -15.67 26.93
N LEU A 175 18.72 -16.17 27.35
CA LEU A 175 20.03 -15.85 26.76
C LEU A 175 20.77 -17.10 26.28
N GLU A 176 21.40 -16.98 25.13
CA GLU A 176 22.45 -17.88 24.65
C GLU A 176 23.66 -17.02 24.26
N PRO A 177 24.86 -17.57 24.07
CA PRO A 177 26.06 -16.77 23.85
C PRO A 177 26.02 -15.82 22.65
N ASP A 178 25.13 -16.07 21.71
CA ASP A 178 24.96 -15.31 20.46
C ASP A 178 23.51 -14.91 20.16
N ALA A 179 22.57 -15.11 21.11
CA ALA A 179 21.18 -14.84 20.92
C ALA A 179 20.47 -14.37 22.20
N ILE A 180 19.53 -13.46 22.02
CA ILE A 180 18.60 -12.93 23.04
C ILE A 180 17.19 -13.27 22.60
N TYR A 181 16.45 -14.01 23.44
CA TYR A 181 15.07 -14.42 23.19
C TYR A 181 14.14 -13.60 24.04
N HIS A 182 13.05 -13.11 23.46
CA HIS A 182 12.01 -12.35 24.16
C HIS A 182 10.67 -13.06 24.05
N LYS A 183 10.06 -13.34 25.19
CA LYS A 183 8.73 -13.92 25.31
C LYS A 183 7.83 -13.09 26.23
N SER A 184 6.52 -13.28 26.14
CA SER A 184 5.54 -12.72 27.06
C SER A 184 4.38 -13.70 27.21
N GLU A 185 3.93 -13.89 28.45
CA GLU A 185 3.01 -14.98 28.82
C GLU A 185 1.61 -14.50 29.17
N TYR A 186 1.32 -13.22 29.15
CA TYR A 186 0.06 -12.70 29.64
C TYR A 186 -1.12 -12.89 28.67
N ARG A 187 -2.27 -13.19 29.21
CA ARG A 187 -3.62 -13.37 28.62
C ARG A 187 -3.76 -14.48 27.58
N GLU A 188 -2.84 -14.65 26.67
CA GLU A 188 -2.99 -15.49 25.49
C GLU A 188 -2.11 -16.74 25.55
N ARG A 189 -1.62 -17.22 26.62
CA ARG A 189 -0.74 -18.42 26.67
C ARG A 189 0.11 -18.56 25.41
N ARG A 190 0.80 -17.49 25.07
CA ARG A 190 1.52 -17.34 23.80
C ARG A 190 2.57 -18.43 23.62
N ASN A 191 2.58 -19.02 22.43
CA ASN A 191 3.56 -20.02 21.99
C ASN A 191 4.58 -19.45 21.02
N HIS A 192 4.57 -18.12 20.82
CA HIS A 192 5.49 -17.39 19.97
C HIS A 192 6.45 -16.52 20.78
N TYR A 193 7.60 -16.27 20.19
CA TYR A 193 8.66 -15.45 20.77
C TYR A 193 9.48 -14.75 19.68
N ALA A 194 10.17 -13.66 20.05
CA ALA A 194 11.16 -13.01 19.21
C ALA A 194 12.57 -13.52 19.55
N VAL A 195 13.45 -13.52 18.56
CA VAL A 195 14.87 -13.81 18.76
C VAL A 195 15.72 -12.78 18.04
N PHE A 196 16.64 -12.15 18.76
CA PHE A 196 17.68 -11.28 18.20
C PHE A 196 19.02 -12.01 18.36
N TRP A 197 19.74 -12.26 17.24
CA TRP A 197 20.96 -13.04 17.24
C TRP A 197 22.08 -12.39 16.44
N ALA A 198 23.31 -12.84 16.69
CA ALA A 198 24.50 -12.47 15.93
C ALA A 198 25.17 -13.71 15.32
N ASN A 199 26.01 -13.52 14.31
CA ASN A 199 26.77 -14.61 13.70
C ASN A 199 27.95 -15.11 14.52
N ARG A 200 28.26 -14.48 15.67
CA ARG A 200 29.26 -14.89 16.66
C ARG A 200 28.80 -14.53 18.08
N PRO A 201 29.41 -15.13 19.14
CA PRO A 201 29.17 -14.71 20.50
C PRO A 201 29.45 -13.22 20.72
N TYR A 202 28.59 -12.55 21.49
CA TYR A 202 28.80 -11.17 21.93
C TYR A 202 29.80 -11.10 23.10
N ASP A 203 30.49 -9.95 23.23
CA ASP A 203 31.45 -9.70 24.31
C ASP A 203 30.74 -9.16 25.57
N GLY A 204 29.56 -8.60 25.44
CA GLY A 204 28.69 -8.12 26.50
C GLY A 204 27.26 -7.93 25.99
N PHE A 205 26.31 -7.76 26.90
CA PHE A 205 24.89 -7.52 26.54
C PHE A 205 24.15 -6.71 27.59
N ASP A 206 23.04 -6.10 27.23
CA ASP A 206 22.01 -5.62 28.13
C ASP A 206 20.62 -5.93 27.58
N THR A 207 19.73 -6.38 28.44
CA THR A 207 18.33 -6.64 28.05
C THR A 207 17.34 -5.79 28.83
N ALA A 208 17.78 -5.06 29.87
CA ALA A 208 17.00 -4.05 30.56
C ALA A 208 17.26 -2.67 29.93
N ARG A 209 16.20 -1.97 29.48
CA ARG A 209 16.32 -0.66 28.85
C ARG A 209 17.05 0.35 29.74
N ASP A 210 16.69 0.39 31.03
CA ASP A 210 17.27 1.34 31.98
C ASP A 210 18.78 1.10 32.22
N ALA A 211 19.26 -0.13 32.03
CA ALA A 211 20.68 -0.45 32.13
C ALA A 211 21.46 -0.02 30.87
N PHE A 212 20.84 -0.14 29.69
CA PHE A 212 21.48 0.23 28.43
C PHE A 212 21.38 1.73 28.15
N ILE A 213 20.17 2.28 28.18
CA ILE A 213 19.91 3.69 27.88
C ILE A 213 20.26 4.60 29.08
N GLY A 214 20.04 4.11 30.31
CA GLY A 214 20.06 4.88 31.55
C GLY A 214 18.66 5.29 31.99
N LEU A 215 18.39 5.30 33.29
CA LEU A 215 17.06 5.65 33.83
C LEU A 215 16.59 7.05 33.39
N TYR A 216 17.50 8.00 33.29
CA TYR A 216 17.27 9.36 32.79
C TYR A 216 17.99 9.63 31.47
N GLY A 217 18.51 8.58 30.85
CA GLY A 217 19.22 8.63 29.58
C GLY A 217 18.29 8.81 28.36
N VAL A 218 18.90 9.05 27.23
CA VAL A 218 18.20 9.22 25.94
C VAL A 218 18.82 8.31 24.87
N PRO A 219 18.02 7.85 23.90
CA PRO A 219 18.53 6.99 22.82
C PRO A 219 19.65 7.62 22.01
N SER A 220 19.75 8.96 21.97
CA SER A 220 20.84 9.64 21.26
C SER A 220 22.22 9.43 21.91
N LEU A 221 22.26 9.07 23.18
CA LEU A 221 23.51 8.83 23.91
C LEU A 221 23.29 7.85 25.08
N PRO A 222 23.13 6.54 24.81
CA PRO A 222 22.92 5.54 25.86
C PRO A 222 24.11 5.46 26.83
N GLU A 223 23.83 5.27 28.11
CA GLU A 223 24.87 5.17 29.15
C GLU A 223 25.86 4.02 28.89
N ALA A 224 25.38 2.86 28.46
CA ALA A 224 26.26 1.73 28.15
C ALA A 224 27.20 2.06 26.99
N VAL A 225 26.74 2.78 25.97
CA VAL A 225 27.56 3.21 24.84
C VAL A 225 28.57 4.28 25.28
N GLN A 226 28.15 5.26 26.09
CA GLN A 226 29.06 6.27 26.65
C GLN A 226 30.21 5.60 27.44
N ASN A 227 29.84 4.66 28.29
CA ASN A 227 30.79 3.93 29.14
C ASN A 227 31.64 2.89 28.40
N GLY A 228 31.28 2.62 27.10
CA GLY A 228 31.96 1.61 26.28
C GLY A 228 31.78 0.17 26.76
N ARG A 229 30.72 -0.09 27.54
CA ARG A 229 30.44 -1.44 28.05
C ARG A 229 28.98 -1.63 28.45
N CYS A 230 28.46 -2.81 28.15
CA CYS A 230 27.21 -3.32 28.72
C CYS A 230 27.44 -3.83 30.17
N THR A 231 26.35 -3.93 30.93
CA THR A 231 26.36 -4.36 32.33
C THR A 231 25.95 -5.83 32.51
N ASN A 232 25.59 -6.50 31.42
CA ASN A 232 25.00 -7.85 31.36
C ASN A 232 23.70 -7.98 32.16
N SER A 233 22.87 -6.96 32.06
CA SER A 233 21.52 -6.93 32.68
C SER A 233 20.56 -7.90 32.04
N VAL A 234 19.71 -8.55 32.87
CA VAL A 234 18.66 -9.46 32.44
C VAL A 234 17.29 -8.86 32.82
N ALA A 235 16.47 -8.58 31.84
CA ALA A 235 15.17 -7.95 32.05
C ALA A 235 14.08 -8.97 32.38
N HIS A 236 13.31 -8.65 33.43
CA HIS A 236 12.00 -9.22 33.71
C HIS A 236 11.04 -8.05 33.94
N GLY A 237 10.25 -7.66 32.93
CA GLY A 237 9.37 -6.50 33.08
C GLY A 237 8.88 -5.87 31.78
N TRP A 238 8.70 -4.55 31.79
CA TRP A 238 7.93 -3.82 30.78
C TRP A 238 8.73 -3.18 29.64
N ALA A 239 10.04 -3.15 29.75
CA ALA A 239 10.90 -2.52 28.75
C ALA A 239 12.10 -3.42 28.38
N PRO A 240 11.86 -4.64 27.87
CA PRO A 240 12.95 -5.51 27.41
C PRO A 240 13.56 -4.96 26.12
N VAL A 241 14.89 -5.05 26.04
CA VAL A 241 15.66 -4.67 24.85
C VAL A 241 16.60 -5.80 24.45
N GLY A 242 17.05 -5.78 23.21
CA GLY A 242 18.16 -6.58 22.72
C GLY A 242 19.33 -5.66 22.42
N ALA A 243 20.29 -5.56 23.34
CA ALA A 243 21.55 -4.87 23.12
C ALA A 243 22.69 -5.86 23.24
N MET A 244 23.57 -5.88 22.24
CA MET A 244 24.78 -6.68 22.24
C MET A 244 25.99 -5.77 22.13
N GLN A 245 27.14 -6.20 22.60
CA GLN A 245 28.41 -5.49 22.49
C GLN A 245 29.44 -6.33 21.77
N PHE A 246 30.21 -5.72 20.85
CA PHE A 246 31.32 -6.35 20.14
C PHE A 246 32.52 -5.43 20.14
N HIS A 247 33.65 -5.94 20.60
CA HIS A 247 34.95 -5.28 20.51
C HIS A 247 35.60 -5.60 19.16
N MET A 248 35.95 -4.57 18.40
CA MET A 248 36.48 -4.71 17.04
C MET A 248 37.79 -3.94 16.88
N ALA A 249 38.89 -4.64 16.56
CA ALA A 249 40.11 -4.02 16.11
C ALA A 249 40.24 -4.16 14.59
N LEU A 250 40.48 -3.04 13.89
CA LEU A 250 40.65 -2.99 12.43
C LEU A 250 41.98 -2.36 12.08
N ARG A 251 42.83 -3.13 11.39
CA ARG A 251 44.09 -2.62 10.82
C ARG A 251 43.80 -1.57 9.70
N PRO A 252 44.79 -0.77 9.34
CA PRO A 252 44.66 0.12 8.18
C PRO A 252 44.22 -0.63 6.91
N GLY A 253 43.14 -0.13 6.29
CA GLY A 253 42.51 -0.73 5.09
C GLY A 253 41.69 -2.00 5.32
N GLU A 254 41.65 -2.54 6.54
CA GLU A 254 40.91 -3.77 6.86
C GLU A 254 39.39 -3.51 6.83
N SER A 255 38.66 -4.49 6.31
CA SER A 255 37.19 -4.61 6.40
C SER A 255 36.83 -5.81 7.25
N ARG A 256 35.81 -5.66 8.08
CA ARG A 256 35.19 -6.76 8.87
C ARG A 256 33.69 -6.69 8.81
N GLU A 257 33.05 -7.86 8.90
CA GLU A 257 31.61 -8.01 8.88
C GLU A 257 31.07 -8.62 10.17
N LEU A 258 29.93 -8.12 10.60
CA LEU A 258 29.07 -8.71 11.61
C LEU A 258 27.69 -8.88 10.98
N SER A 259 27.04 -10.00 11.27
CA SER A 259 25.68 -10.24 10.83
C SER A 259 24.77 -10.46 12.03
N PHE A 260 23.58 -9.88 11.97
CA PHE A 260 22.53 -9.97 12.97
C PHE A 260 21.25 -10.42 12.32
N GLY A 261 20.34 -10.98 13.12
CA GLY A 261 18.99 -11.23 12.68
C GLY A 261 17.99 -11.00 13.79
N LEU A 262 16.78 -10.58 13.41
CA LEU A 262 15.66 -10.39 14.31
C LEU A 262 14.46 -11.17 13.75
N GLY A 263 14.04 -12.22 14.45
CA GLY A 263 13.06 -13.17 13.93
C GLY A 263 11.87 -13.40 14.84
N TYR A 264 10.79 -13.86 14.21
CA TYR A 264 9.58 -14.36 14.84
C TYR A 264 9.55 -15.88 14.76
N VAL A 265 9.31 -16.54 15.89
CA VAL A 265 9.20 -18.00 15.98
C VAL A 265 7.92 -18.35 16.71
N GLU A 266 7.17 -19.32 16.16
CA GLU A 266 5.96 -19.88 16.77
C GLU A 266 6.12 -21.38 16.89
N ASN A 267 5.98 -21.91 18.10
CA ASN A 267 5.99 -23.37 18.37
C ASN A 267 4.55 -23.91 18.35
N PRO A 268 4.35 -25.21 18.10
CA PRO A 268 3.09 -25.87 18.46
C PRO A 268 2.77 -25.66 19.95
N GLU A 269 1.49 -25.60 20.29
CA GLU A 269 1.08 -25.34 21.69
C GLU A 269 1.60 -26.38 22.68
N ASP A 270 1.64 -27.64 22.28
CA ASP A 270 2.16 -28.76 23.05
C ASP A 270 3.69 -28.83 23.12
N GLU A 271 4.39 -28.10 22.25
CA GLU A 271 5.87 -28.01 22.18
C GLU A 271 6.43 -26.66 22.64
N LYS A 272 5.61 -25.84 23.30
CA LYS A 272 5.96 -24.48 23.69
C LYS A 272 7.25 -24.40 24.50
N PHE A 273 7.42 -25.30 25.47
CA PHE A 273 8.56 -25.36 26.40
C PHE A 273 9.34 -26.65 26.24
N SER A 274 10.66 -26.54 26.35
CA SER A 274 11.58 -27.70 26.49
C SER A 274 11.76 -28.14 27.93
N ALA A 275 11.53 -27.25 28.91
CA ALA A 275 11.49 -27.48 30.35
C ALA A 275 10.56 -26.43 30.99
N PRO A 276 10.11 -26.58 32.24
CA PRO A 276 9.26 -25.61 32.91
C PRO A 276 9.80 -24.17 32.80
N GLY A 277 9.05 -23.29 32.12
CA GLY A 277 9.40 -21.87 31.90
C GLY A 277 10.52 -21.62 30.90
N VAL A 278 11.12 -22.63 30.26
CA VAL A 278 12.18 -22.51 29.26
C VAL A 278 11.60 -22.73 27.86
N ILE A 279 11.63 -21.71 26.98
CA ILE A 279 11.12 -21.83 25.61
C ILE A 279 11.86 -22.91 24.81
N ASN A 280 11.11 -23.65 23.98
CA ASN A 280 11.71 -24.56 23.01
C ASN A 280 12.32 -23.75 21.85
N LYS A 281 13.65 -23.77 21.76
CA LYS A 281 14.44 -22.99 20.80
C LYS A 281 14.75 -23.74 19.50
N THR A 282 14.27 -24.97 19.32
CA THR A 282 14.60 -25.82 18.16
C THR A 282 14.35 -25.13 16.83
N ARG A 283 13.20 -24.49 16.68
CA ARG A 283 12.84 -23.76 15.45
C ARG A 283 13.69 -22.50 15.24
N ALA A 284 14.01 -21.80 16.33
CA ALA A 284 14.90 -20.64 16.27
C ALA A 284 16.30 -21.04 15.82
N HIS A 285 16.86 -22.12 16.38
CA HIS A 285 18.17 -22.63 15.97
C HIS A 285 18.20 -23.04 14.50
N ALA A 286 17.13 -23.66 13.99
CA ALA A 286 17.00 -24.00 12.58
C ALA A 286 17.00 -22.75 11.67
N MET A 287 16.28 -21.69 12.05
CA MET A 287 16.28 -20.42 11.34
C MET A 287 17.66 -19.74 11.40
N ILE A 288 18.24 -19.58 12.59
CA ILE A 288 19.56 -18.97 12.79
C ILE A 288 20.61 -19.71 11.96
N GLY A 289 20.57 -21.05 11.93
CA GLY A 289 21.51 -21.89 11.20
C GLY A 289 21.57 -21.60 9.69
N LYS A 290 20.51 -21.05 9.10
CA LYS A 290 20.47 -20.69 7.68
C LYS A 290 21.25 -19.41 7.35
N TYR A 291 21.60 -18.57 8.36
CA TYR A 291 22.11 -17.20 8.11
C TYR A 291 23.36 -16.86 8.94
N ARG A 292 24.17 -17.86 9.30
CA ARG A 292 25.35 -17.66 10.13
C ARG A 292 26.59 -17.15 9.38
N THR A 293 26.65 -17.34 8.07
CA THR A 293 27.85 -17.02 7.28
C THR A 293 27.58 -15.90 6.27
N PRO A 294 28.60 -15.13 5.89
CA PRO A 294 28.47 -14.13 4.82
C PRO A 294 27.88 -14.70 3.52
N ALA A 295 28.31 -15.88 3.11
CA ALA A 295 27.81 -16.54 1.90
C ALA A 295 26.33 -16.89 1.97
N GLN A 296 25.78 -17.21 3.14
CA GLN A 296 24.35 -17.46 3.33
C GLN A 296 23.55 -16.15 3.26
N PHE A 297 24.09 -15.04 3.75
CA PHE A 297 23.49 -13.73 3.58
C PHE A 297 23.47 -13.32 2.11
N ASP A 298 24.59 -13.51 1.39
CA ASP A 298 24.67 -13.22 -0.04
C ASP A 298 23.66 -14.06 -0.84
N ALA A 299 23.53 -15.34 -0.53
CA ALA A 299 22.53 -16.22 -1.15
C ALA A 299 21.09 -15.75 -0.89
N ALA A 300 20.78 -15.22 0.30
CA ALA A 300 19.48 -14.65 0.60
C ALA A 300 19.22 -13.37 -0.21
N MET A 301 20.21 -12.53 -0.40
CA MET A 301 20.15 -11.33 -1.25
C MET A 301 19.94 -11.72 -2.73
N ASP A 302 20.70 -12.69 -3.24
CA ASP A 302 20.56 -13.17 -4.62
C ASP A 302 19.17 -13.78 -4.87
N ALA A 303 18.65 -14.54 -3.91
CA ALA A 303 17.30 -15.08 -3.98
C ALA A 303 16.23 -13.96 -4.01
N LEU A 304 16.40 -12.90 -3.21
CA LEU A 304 15.52 -11.73 -3.23
C LEU A 304 15.57 -11.01 -4.59
N HIS A 305 16.74 -10.78 -5.15
CA HIS A 305 16.90 -10.18 -6.48
C HIS A 305 16.22 -11.04 -7.56
N GLY A 306 16.46 -12.36 -7.58
CA GLY A 306 15.83 -13.28 -8.52
C GLY A 306 14.31 -13.33 -8.40
N HIS A 307 13.78 -13.22 -7.19
CA HIS A 307 12.33 -13.09 -6.94
C HIS A 307 11.76 -11.86 -7.65
N TRP A 308 12.36 -10.68 -7.42
CA TRP A 308 11.89 -9.44 -8.06
C TRP A 308 12.08 -9.44 -9.57
N ASP A 309 13.18 -10.00 -10.09
CA ASP A 309 13.40 -10.16 -11.53
C ASP A 309 12.25 -10.97 -12.18
N THR A 310 11.83 -12.03 -11.50
CA THR A 310 10.73 -12.88 -11.96
C THR A 310 9.40 -12.09 -11.96
N LEU A 311 9.07 -11.41 -10.87
CA LEU A 311 7.80 -10.68 -10.74
C LEU A 311 7.69 -9.53 -11.73
N LEU A 312 8.72 -8.70 -11.84
CA LEU A 312 8.72 -7.54 -12.74
C LEU A 312 8.75 -7.94 -14.22
N SER A 313 9.14 -9.17 -14.55
CA SER A 313 9.09 -9.69 -15.93
C SER A 313 7.66 -9.90 -16.44
N ASN A 314 6.64 -9.83 -15.58
CA ASN A 314 5.24 -9.98 -15.97
C ASN A 314 4.71 -8.79 -16.78
N TYR A 315 5.23 -7.59 -16.52
CA TYR A 315 4.87 -6.38 -17.24
C TYR A 315 6.09 -5.45 -17.37
N HIS A 316 6.47 -5.11 -18.59
CA HIS A 316 7.59 -4.21 -18.87
C HIS A 316 7.26 -3.34 -20.08
N THR A 317 7.64 -2.06 -20.06
CA THR A 317 7.42 -1.10 -21.15
C THR A 317 8.65 -0.27 -21.43
N GLU A 318 8.79 0.16 -22.69
CA GLU A 318 9.74 1.16 -23.15
C GLU A 318 8.96 2.21 -23.96
N THR A 319 8.64 3.31 -23.32
CA THR A 319 7.84 4.39 -23.91
C THR A 319 8.71 5.50 -24.50
N GLY A 320 10.00 5.53 -24.14
CA GLY A 320 10.91 6.64 -24.41
C GLY A 320 10.84 7.77 -23.37
N ASP A 321 9.91 7.69 -22.40
CA ASP A 321 9.88 8.54 -21.21
C ASP A 321 10.45 7.76 -20.01
N GLU A 322 11.70 8.04 -19.64
CA GLU A 322 12.39 7.33 -18.56
C GLU A 322 11.64 7.34 -17.23
N LYS A 323 10.83 8.37 -16.96
CA LYS A 323 10.07 8.48 -15.71
C LYS A 323 8.86 7.55 -15.70
N VAL A 324 8.17 7.41 -16.84
CA VAL A 324 7.12 6.42 -17.02
C VAL A 324 7.70 5.02 -16.89
N ASP A 325 8.74 4.72 -17.67
CA ASP A 325 9.35 3.41 -17.72
C ASP A 325 9.84 2.97 -16.33
N ARG A 326 10.50 3.86 -15.60
CA ARG A 326 10.94 3.64 -14.20
C ARG A 326 9.79 3.32 -13.26
N MET A 327 8.72 4.12 -13.31
CA MET A 327 7.58 3.89 -12.42
C MET A 327 6.82 2.62 -12.80
N VAL A 328 6.52 2.41 -14.06
CA VAL A 328 5.75 1.24 -14.51
C VAL A 328 6.54 -0.05 -14.31
N ASN A 329 7.82 -0.07 -14.68
CA ASN A 329 8.62 -1.29 -14.67
C ASN A 329 9.12 -1.69 -13.28
N ILE A 330 9.21 -0.75 -12.33
CA ILE A 330 9.86 -0.97 -11.04
C ILE A 330 8.95 -0.55 -9.88
N TRP A 331 8.84 0.75 -9.63
CA TRP A 331 8.37 1.27 -8.35
C TRP A 331 6.87 1.13 -8.15
N ASN A 332 6.06 1.30 -9.18
CA ASN A 332 4.61 1.15 -9.06
C ASN A 332 4.22 -0.31 -8.77
N GLN A 333 4.82 -1.29 -9.47
CA GLN A 333 4.58 -2.71 -9.19
C GLN A 333 5.06 -3.10 -7.80
N TYR A 334 6.21 -2.57 -7.36
CA TYR A 334 6.70 -2.77 -5.99
C TYR A 334 5.72 -2.21 -4.96
N GLN A 335 5.24 -1.00 -5.15
CA GLN A 335 4.23 -0.39 -4.26
C GLN A 335 2.91 -1.17 -4.28
N CYS A 336 2.46 -1.67 -5.44
CA CYS A 336 1.27 -2.52 -5.53
C CYS A 336 1.41 -3.80 -4.69
N MET A 337 2.58 -4.46 -4.71
CA MET A 337 2.88 -5.61 -3.85
C MET A 337 2.77 -5.25 -2.37
N VAL A 338 3.40 -4.16 -1.94
CA VAL A 338 3.38 -3.69 -0.55
C VAL A 338 1.95 -3.37 -0.12
N THR A 339 1.21 -2.64 -0.94
CA THR A 339 -0.18 -2.25 -0.66
C THR A 339 -1.09 -3.47 -0.60
N PHE A 340 -0.96 -4.42 -1.52
CA PHE A 340 -1.69 -5.69 -1.48
C PHE A 340 -1.43 -6.45 -0.18
N ASN A 341 -0.17 -6.56 0.25
CA ASN A 341 0.19 -7.29 1.46
C ASN A 341 -0.43 -6.69 2.72
N MET A 342 -0.46 -5.39 2.84
CA MET A 342 -0.77 -4.67 4.08
C MET A 342 -2.10 -3.92 4.06
N SER A 343 -2.70 -3.66 2.89
CA SER A 343 -3.81 -2.73 2.77
C SER A 343 -3.45 -1.42 3.50
N ARG A 344 -4.19 -1.04 4.53
CA ARG A 344 -3.91 0.15 5.38
C ARG A 344 -3.57 -0.25 6.82
N SER A 345 -3.25 -1.55 7.06
CA SER A 345 -3.11 -2.10 8.41
C SER A 345 -1.77 -1.81 9.09
N ALA A 346 -0.75 -1.38 8.37
CA ALA A 346 0.62 -1.23 8.87
C ALA A 346 1.33 -0.01 8.28
N SER A 347 0.81 1.18 8.52
CA SER A 347 1.43 2.43 8.06
C SER A 347 2.57 2.89 8.97
N TYR A 348 3.52 3.63 8.39
CA TYR A 348 4.55 4.37 9.12
C TYR A 348 4.01 5.71 9.67
N PHE A 349 3.17 6.38 8.90
CA PHE A 349 2.71 7.75 9.19
C PHE A 349 1.24 7.83 9.59
N GLU A 350 0.41 6.91 9.13
CA GLU A 350 -1.01 6.91 9.39
C GLU A 350 -1.33 6.04 10.62
N SER A 351 -2.30 5.21 10.56
CA SER A 351 -2.90 4.58 11.73
C SER A 351 -2.32 3.24 12.14
N GLY A 352 -1.13 2.86 11.75
CA GLY A 352 -0.47 1.55 11.92
C GLY A 352 -0.78 0.63 13.11
N MET A 353 -1.73 0.98 13.97
CA MET A 353 -2.12 0.16 15.11
C MET A 353 -3.62 -0.14 15.21
N GLY A 354 -4.47 0.58 14.53
CA GLY A 354 -5.92 0.52 14.77
C GLY A 354 -6.73 -0.02 13.62
N ARG A 355 -6.20 0.01 12.41
CA ARG A 355 -6.89 -0.43 11.21
C ARG A 355 -6.64 -1.90 10.91
N GLY A 356 -7.68 -2.55 10.37
CA GLY A 356 -7.57 -3.85 9.73
C GLY A 356 -7.25 -3.72 8.23
N MET A 357 -7.45 -4.82 7.52
CA MET A 357 -7.49 -4.87 6.06
C MET A 357 -8.85 -4.32 5.62
N GLY A 358 -8.88 -3.26 4.82
CA GLY A 358 -10.13 -2.71 4.30
C GLY A 358 -10.78 -3.67 3.29
N PHE A 359 -12.10 -3.82 3.32
CA PHE A 359 -12.85 -4.63 2.36
C PHE A 359 -12.69 -4.07 0.94
N ARG A 360 -13.14 -2.82 0.73
CA ARG A 360 -12.99 -2.16 -0.56
C ARG A 360 -11.54 -1.86 -0.92
N ASP A 361 -10.70 -1.52 0.08
CA ASP A 361 -9.29 -1.26 -0.15
C ASP A 361 -8.59 -2.48 -0.72
N SER A 362 -8.82 -3.66 -0.13
CA SER A 362 -8.21 -4.91 -0.60
C SER A 362 -8.73 -5.31 -1.98
N CYS A 363 -10.02 -5.08 -2.28
CA CYS A 363 -10.57 -5.32 -3.61
C CYS A 363 -9.93 -4.42 -4.68
N GLN A 364 -9.67 -3.15 -4.35
CA GLN A 364 -9.01 -2.21 -5.26
C GLN A 364 -7.50 -2.49 -5.41
N ASP A 365 -6.84 -2.85 -4.31
CA ASP A 365 -5.42 -3.22 -4.34
C ASP A 365 -5.17 -4.44 -5.25
N LEU A 366 -6.14 -5.38 -5.34
CA LEU A 366 -6.11 -6.50 -6.30
C LEU A 366 -5.95 -6.04 -7.75
N LEU A 367 -6.55 -4.92 -8.15
CA LEU A 367 -6.50 -4.43 -9.53
C LEU A 367 -5.07 -4.15 -10.01
N GLY A 368 -4.20 -3.70 -9.10
CA GLY A 368 -2.78 -3.46 -9.39
C GLY A 368 -1.87 -4.64 -9.08
N PHE A 369 -2.40 -5.74 -8.52
CA PHE A 369 -1.62 -6.89 -8.07
C PHE A 369 -1.88 -8.17 -8.85
N VAL A 370 -3.08 -8.36 -9.36
CA VAL A 370 -3.55 -9.63 -9.94
C VAL A 370 -2.65 -10.19 -11.04
N HIS A 371 -1.95 -9.33 -11.79
CA HIS A 371 -0.98 -9.74 -12.82
C HIS A 371 0.37 -10.19 -12.26
N ILE A 372 0.66 -9.89 -10.99
CA ILE A 372 1.96 -10.19 -10.35
C ILE A 372 1.95 -11.64 -9.84
N ILE A 373 0.99 -11.98 -8.96
CA ILE A 373 0.81 -13.34 -8.39
C ILE A 373 -0.69 -13.64 -8.30
N PRO A 374 -1.31 -14.18 -9.37
CA PRO A 374 -2.76 -14.47 -9.42
C PRO A 374 -3.24 -15.40 -8.30
N GLU A 375 -2.41 -16.37 -7.89
CA GLU A 375 -2.76 -17.34 -6.84
C GLU A 375 -3.01 -16.65 -5.49
N ARG A 376 -2.19 -15.69 -5.13
CA ARG A 376 -2.38 -14.90 -3.90
C ARG A 376 -3.58 -13.94 -4.00
N ALA A 377 -3.86 -13.44 -5.20
CA ALA A 377 -5.07 -12.66 -5.45
C ALA A 377 -6.33 -13.52 -5.23
N ARG A 378 -6.33 -14.79 -5.69
CA ARG A 378 -7.40 -15.75 -5.44
C ARG A 378 -7.65 -15.97 -3.95
N GLU A 379 -6.62 -16.23 -3.17
CA GLU A 379 -6.74 -16.40 -1.73
C GLU A 379 -7.32 -15.14 -1.05
N ARG A 380 -6.86 -13.97 -1.44
CA ARG A 380 -7.36 -12.69 -0.90
C ARG A 380 -8.84 -12.46 -1.21
N ILE A 381 -9.31 -12.82 -2.40
CA ILE A 381 -10.73 -12.72 -2.77
C ILE A 381 -11.58 -13.59 -1.84
N LEU A 382 -11.16 -14.81 -1.55
CA LEU A 382 -11.88 -15.71 -0.66
C LEU A 382 -11.89 -15.19 0.80
N ASP A 383 -10.77 -14.65 1.28
CA ASP A 383 -10.68 -14.00 2.59
C ASP A 383 -11.66 -12.81 2.71
N ILE A 384 -11.72 -11.96 1.69
CA ILE A 384 -12.62 -10.80 1.64
C ILE A 384 -14.09 -11.27 1.62
N ALA A 385 -14.43 -12.20 0.72
CA ALA A 385 -15.79 -12.72 0.57
C ALA A 385 -16.31 -13.34 1.87
N ALA A 386 -15.45 -13.99 2.66
CA ALA A 386 -15.80 -14.57 3.95
C ALA A 386 -16.27 -13.55 5.00
N THR A 387 -15.99 -12.25 4.79
CA THR A 387 -16.44 -11.17 5.67
C THR A 387 -17.71 -10.46 5.19
N GLN A 388 -18.30 -10.90 4.09
CA GLN A 388 -19.59 -10.43 3.61
C GLN A 388 -20.73 -10.97 4.47
N PHE A 389 -21.76 -10.16 4.70
CA PHE A 389 -22.99 -10.61 5.38
C PHE A 389 -23.96 -11.28 4.41
N ALA A 390 -24.90 -12.05 4.99
CA ALA A 390 -25.87 -12.81 4.21
C ALA A 390 -26.83 -11.94 3.35
N ASP A 391 -27.00 -10.67 3.67
CA ASP A 391 -27.79 -9.72 2.88
C ASP A 391 -27.03 -9.10 1.70
N GLY A 392 -25.72 -9.32 1.62
CA GLY A 392 -24.83 -8.81 0.59
C GLY A 392 -23.99 -7.60 1.01
N SER A 393 -24.29 -6.96 2.15
CA SER A 393 -23.42 -5.95 2.76
C SER A 393 -22.15 -6.60 3.34
N ALA A 394 -21.21 -5.81 3.84
CA ALA A 394 -19.94 -6.34 4.33
C ALA A 394 -19.41 -5.58 5.54
N TYR A 395 -18.52 -6.21 6.30
CA TYR A 395 -17.64 -5.47 7.18
C TYR A 395 -16.75 -4.54 6.36
N HIS A 396 -16.58 -3.31 6.83
CA HIS A 396 -15.69 -2.36 6.18
C HIS A 396 -14.20 -2.76 6.30
N GLN A 397 -13.84 -3.51 7.34
CA GLN A 397 -12.48 -4.00 7.57
C GLN A 397 -12.50 -5.39 8.23
N TYR A 398 -11.42 -6.16 8.03
CA TYR A 398 -11.16 -7.42 8.72
C TYR A 398 -9.76 -7.46 9.34
N GLN A 399 -9.57 -8.32 10.34
CA GLN A 399 -8.28 -8.46 11.04
C GLN A 399 -7.31 -9.32 10.25
N PRO A 400 -6.08 -8.87 10.00
CA PRO A 400 -5.10 -9.61 9.19
C PRO A 400 -4.77 -11.00 9.75
N LEU A 401 -4.64 -11.12 11.08
CA LEU A 401 -4.24 -12.35 11.74
C LEU A 401 -5.34 -13.41 11.77
N THR A 402 -6.57 -12.98 12.09
CA THR A 402 -7.72 -13.88 12.28
C THR A 402 -8.62 -13.99 11.05
N LYS A 403 -8.48 -13.06 10.11
CA LYS A 403 -9.31 -12.89 8.90
C LYS A 403 -10.80 -12.69 9.20
N LYS A 404 -11.15 -12.27 10.42
CA LYS A 404 -12.53 -11.98 10.85
C LYS A 404 -12.85 -10.52 10.76
N GLY A 405 -14.13 -10.19 10.56
CA GLY A 405 -14.64 -8.83 10.47
C GLY A 405 -14.28 -7.96 11.70
N ASN A 406 -14.01 -6.69 11.47
CA ASN A 406 -13.67 -5.73 12.51
C ASN A 406 -14.91 -4.99 13.01
N LEU A 407 -15.45 -5.43 14.15
CA LEU A 407 -16.64 -4.84 14.78
C LEU A 407 -16.46 -3.38 15.21
N ALA A 408 -15.22 -2.94 15.48
CA ALA A 408 -14.96 -1.56 15.91
C ALA A 408 -15.25 -0.53 14.82
N VAL A 409 -15.04 -0.90 13.55
CA VAL A 409 -15.41 -0.07 12.40
C VAL A 409 -16.83 -0.40 11.93
N GLY A 410 -17.24 -1.67 11.98
CA GLY A 410 -18.55 -2.15 11.60
C GLY A 410 -18.77 -2.23 10.09
N SER A 411 -19.98 -1.85 9.66
CA SER A 411 -20.49 -1.96 8.28
C SER A 411 -21.26 -0.70 7.88
N GLY A 412 -22.00 -0.78 6.78
CA GLY A 412 -22.90 0.28 6.32
C GLY A 412 -22.31 1.21 5.26
N PHE A 413 -21.17 0.85 4.69
CA PHE A 413 -20.59 1.53 3.52
C PHE A 413 -21.15 0.85 2.26
N ASN A 414 -22.09 1.50 1.61
CA ASN A 414 -22.92 0.83 0.60
C ASN A 414 -22.23 0.66 -0.76
N ASP A 415 -21.03 1.17 -0.93
CA ASP A 415 -20.15 0.88 -2.06
C ASP A 415 -19.37 -0.44 -1.90
N ASP A 416 -19.12 -0.89 -0.65
CA ASP A 416 -18.31 -2.10 -0.37
C ASP A 416 -18.73 -3.33 -1.20
N PRO A 417 -20.02 -3.70 -1.32
CA PRO A 417 -20.44 -4.87 -2.08
C PRO A 417 -19.99 -4.87 -3.55
N LEU A 418 -20.00 -3.71 -4.21
CA LEU A 418 -19.65 -3.59 -5.63
C LEU A 418 -18.15 -3.78 -5.87
N TRP A 419 -17.32 -3.48 -4.89
CA TRP A 419 -15.89 -3.70 -4.99
C TRP A 419 -15.51 -5.18 -5.02
N LEU A 420 -16.30 -6.08 -4.40
CA LEU A 420 -16.08 -7.52 -4.53
C LEU A 420 -16.27 -7.98 -5.98
N ILE A 421 -17.29 -7.47 -6.66
CA ILE A 421 -17.50 -7.75 -8.10
C ILE A 421 -16.30 -7.26 -8.91
N ALA A 422 -15.81 -6.05 -8.62
CA ALA A 422 -14.63 -5.49 -9.30
C ALA A 422 -13.38 -6.35 -9.13
N GLY A 423 -13.09 -6.82 -7.90
CA GLY A 423 -11.93 -7.67 -7.61
C GLY A 423 -12.02 -9.04 -8.29
N VAL A 424 -13.22 -9.66 -8.27
CA VAL A 424 -13.44 -10.97 -8.93
C VAL A 424 -13.37 -10.83 -10.46
N ASP A 425 -13.98 -9.79 -11.04
CA ASP A 425 -13.90 -9.52 -12.48
C ASP A 425 -12.46 -9.35 -12.95
N ALA A 426 -11.64 -8.55 -12.22
CA ALA A 426 -10.23 -8.36 -12.53
C ALA A 426 -9.45 -9.69 -12.48
N TYR A 427 -9.72 -10.52 -11.47
CA TYR A 427 -9.09 -11.84 -11.35
C TYR A 427 -9.46 -12.77 -12.51
N LEU A 428 -10.75 -12.85 -12.87
CA LEU A 428 -11.23 -13.71 -13.98
C LEU A 428 -10.65 -13.26 -15.32
N ARG A 429 -10.62 -11.95 -15.59
CA ARG A 429 -10.02 -11.39 -16.80
C ARG A 429 -8.53 -11.72 -16.89
N GLU A 430 -7.81 -11.58 -15.79
CA GLU A 430 -6.37 -11.84 -15.75
C GLU A 430 -6.05 -13.34 -15.86
N SER A 431 -6.63 -14.16 -14.98
CA SER A 431 -6.25 -15.56 -14.83
C SER A 431 -6.98 -16.53 -15.77
N GLY A 432 -8.24 -16.22 -16.11
CA GLY A 432 -9.14 -17.17 -16.76
C GLY A 432 -9.55 -18.34 -15.87
N ASP A 433 -9.32 -18.26 -14.55
CA ASP A 433 -9.68 -19.30 -13.59
C ASP A 433 -11.13 -19.14 -13.10
N TRP A 434 -12.05 -19.75 -13.82
CA TRP A 434 -13.47 -19.75 -13.49
C TRP A 434 -13.82 -20.61 -12.27
N SER A 435 -12.93 -21.52 -11.86
CA SER A 435 -13.16 -22.42 -10.73
C SER A 435 -13.34 -21.68 -9.41
N ILE A 436 -12.84 -20.45 -9.30
CA ILE A 436 -13.00 -19.62 -8.11
C ILE A 436 -14.49 -19.37 -7.77
N LEU A 437 -15.36 -19.34 -8.79
CA LEU A 437 -16.79 -19.06 -8.59
C LEU A 437 -17.53 -20.20 -7.88
N ASP A 438 -16.99 -21.42 -7.94
CA ASP A 438 -17.54 -22.61 -7.30
C ASP A 438 -17.00 -22.80 -5.86
N GLU A 439 -15.98 -22.03 -5.46
CA GLU A 439 -15.44 -22.12 -4.10
C GLU A 439 -16.49 -21.74 -3.07
N VAL A 440 -16.67 -22.63 -2.07
CA VAL A 440 -17.63 -22.45 -1.00
C VAL A 440 -17.01 -21.55 0.08
N VAL A 441 -17.62 -20.39 0.27
CA VAL A 441 -17.14 -19.35 1.20
C VAL A 441 -18.25 -19.07 2.22
N THR A 442 -17.86 -18.84 3.47
CA THR A 442 -18.78 -18.49 4.55
C THR A 442 -19.25 -17.04 4.45
N PHE A 443 -20.46 -16.75 4.93
CA PHE A 443 -20.87 -15.38 5.24
C PHE A 443 -20.55 -15.06 6.70
N ASP A 444 -20.03 -13.86 6.98
CA ASP A 444 -19.64 -13.42 8.33
C ASP A 444 -18.70 -14.40 9.07
N CYS A 445 -17.87 -15.11 8.31
CA CYS A 445 -17.02 -16.19 8.85
C CYS A 445 -17.80 -17.29 9.63
N ASP A 446 -19.11 -17.43 9.40
CA ASP A 446 -19.97 -18.42 10.03
C ASP A 446 -19.92 -19.76 9.26
N PRO A 447 -19.36 -20.84 9.84
CA PRO A 447 -19.23 -22.13 9.18
C PRO A 447 -20.58 -22.78 8.80
N ASP A 448 -21.67 -22.40 9.48
CA ASP A 448 -23.00 -22.91 9.22
C ASP A 448 -23.74 -22.15 8.10
N ASN A 449 -23.17 -21.05 7.61
CA ASN A 449 -23.74 -20.20 6.57
C ASN A 449 -22.71 -19.96 5.46
N ALA A 450 -22.69 -20.84 4.47
CA ALA A 450 -21.75 -20.79 3.37
C ALA A 450 -22.43 -21.01 2.02
N ALA A 451 -21.85 -20.44 0.95
CA ALA A 451 -22.33 -20.61 -0.41
C ALA A 451 -21.16 -20.48 -1.41
N PRO A 452 -21.32 -20.91 -2.67
CA PRO A 452 -20.34 -20.64 -3.70
C PRO A 452 -20.08 -19.12 -3.87
N LEU A 453 -18.85 -18.74 -4.22
CA LEU A 453 -18.47 -17.33 -4.43
C LEU A 453 -19.42 -16.63 -5.42
N MET A 454 -19.95 -17.36 -6.40
CA MET A 454 -20.95 -16.81 -7.32
C MET A 454 -22.21 -16.28 -6.59
N GLU A 455 -22.64 -16.91 -5.49
CA GLU A 455 -23.74 -16.43 -4.68
C GLU A 455 -23.38 -15.15 -3.90
N HIS A 456 -22.12 -14.99 -3.48
CA HIS A 456 -21.61 -13.74 -2.91
C HIS A 456 -21.74 -12.58 -3.91
N LEU A 457 -21.37 -12.81 -5.18
CA LEU A 457 -21.55 -11.80 -6.24
C LEU A 457 -23.04 -11.48 -6.49
N ARG A 458 -23.93 -12.49 -6.51
CA ARG A 458 -25.38 -12.28 -6.63
C ARG A 458 -25.91 -11.41 -5.52
N ARG A 459 -25.49 -11.65 -4.29
CA ARG A 459 -25.90 -10.85 -3.12
C ARG A 459 -25.33 -9.44 -3.17
N SER A 460 -24.07 -9.26 -3.57
CA SER A 460 -23.46 -7.94 -3.80
C SER A 460 -24.28 -7.12 -4.80
N PHE A 461 -24.59 -7.68 -5.94
CA PHE A 461 -25.39 -7.00 -6.97
C PHE A 461 -26.81 -6.69 -6.49
N ARG A 462 -27.50 -7.67 -5.88
CA ARG A 462 -28.84 -7.53 -5.35
C ARG A 462 -28.93 -6.50 -4.24
N PHE A 463 -27.92 -6.40 -3.38
CA PHE A 463 -27.85 -5.42 -2.31
C PHE A 463 -28.10 -3.99 -2.86
N THR A 464 -27.33 -3.58 -3.86
CA THR A 464 -27.52 -2.26 -4.48
C THR A 464 -28.91 -2.11 -5.13
N CYS A 465 -29.40 -3.14 -5.84
CA CYS A 465 -30.73 -3.12 -6.46
C CYS A 465 -31.88 -2.91 -5.46
N THR A 466 -31.72 -3.35 -4.22
CA THR A 466 -32.74 -3.28 -3.17
C THR A 466 -32.59 -2.10 -2.22
N HIS A 467 -31.50 -1.35 -2.32
CA HIS A 467 -31.19 -0.18 -1.49
C HIS A 467 -31.16 1.08 -2.34
N LEU A 468 -32.33 1.43 -2.88
CA LEU A 468 -32.50 2.63 -3.71
C LEU A 468 -33.32 3.69 -2.97
N GLY A 469 -32.95 4.96 -3.20
CA GLY A 469 -33.64 6.12 -2.64
C GLY A 469 -34.75 6.68 -3.57
N PRO A 470 -35.25 7.88 -3.26
CA PRO A 470 -36.38 8.50 -3.99
C PRO A 470 -36.12 8.72 -5.48
N HIS A 471 -34.85 8.95 -5.88
CA HIS A 471 -34.49 9.19 -7.28
C HIS A 471 -34.05 7.90 -7.99
N LYS A 472 -34.23 6.72 -7.36
CA LYS A 472 -33.77 5.43 -7.87
C LYS A 472 -32.24 5.33 -7.96
N LEU A 473 -31.51 6.18 -7.24
CA LEU A 473 -30.09 6.10 -7.05
C LEU A 473 -29.79 5.26 -5.80
N PRO A 474 -28.60 4.64 -5.68
CA PRO A 474 -28.25 3.85 -4.49
C PRO A 474 -28.20 4.71 -3.23
N LEU A 475 -28.75 4.20 -2.14
CA LEU A 475 -28.58 4.77 -0.80
C LEU A 475 -27.11 4.73 -0.40
N ILE A 476 -26.61 5.84 0.17
CA ILE A 476 -25.19 5.96 0.54
C ILE A 476 -24.81 5.14 1.78
N GLY A 477 -25.78 4.86 2.69
CA GLY A 477 -25.50 4.26 3.98
C GLY A 477 -24.78 5.21 4.93
N ARG A 478 -23.79 4.72 5.66
CA ARG A 478 -22.92 5.52 6.54
C ARG A 478 -22.07 6.51 5.74
N ALA A 479 -21.48 6.03 4.68
CA ALA A 479 -20.72 6.74 3.66
C ALA A 479 -20.54 5.84 2.43
N ASP A 480 -19.97 6.36 1.38
CA ASP A 480 -19.43 5.57 0.26
C ASP A 480 -17.89 5.60 0.30
N TRP A 481 -17.20 5.55 -0.85
CA TRP A 481 -15.74 5.61 -0.93
C TRP A 481 -15.13 6.78 -0.13
N ASN A 482 -15.85 7.90 -0.06
CA ASN A 482 -15.47 9.04 0.77
C ASN A 482 -16.04 8.87 2.18
N ASP A 483 -15.28 8.25 3.08
CA ASP A 483 -15.66 7.97 4.47
C ASP A 483 -16.15 9.20 5.24
N CYS A 484 -15.75 10.39 4.79
CA CYS A 484 -16.03 11.64 5.47
C CYS A 484 -17.33 12.35 4.98
N LEU A 485 -17.99 11.81 3.94
CA LEU A 485 -19.28 12.31 3.47
C LEU A 485 -20.42 11.58 4.17
N ASN A 486 -20.88 12.13 5.29
CA ASN A 486 -21.78 11.47 6.25
C ASN A 486 -23.19 12.06 6.20
N LEU A 487 -23.94 11.72 5.16
CA LEU A 487 -25.23 12.34 4.85
C LEU A 487 -26.38 11.91 5.76
N ASN A 488 -26.18 10.87 6.58
CA ASN A 488 -27.17 10.34 7.52
C ASN A 488 -26.82 10.60 9.00
N CYS A 489 -25.68 11.23 9.27
CA CYS A 489 -25.21 11.45 10.64
C CYS A 489 -25.22 12.94 10.98
N PHE A 490 -26.01 13.34 12.00
CA PHE A 490 -26.24 14.73 12.36
C PHE A 490 -25.64 15.09 13.73
N SER A 491 -24.43 14.68 14.02
CA SER A 491 -23.78 15.00 15.30
C SER A 491 -23.41 16.47 15.37
N ALA A 492 -24.05 17.22 16.29
CA ALA A 492 -23.83 18.64 16.50
C ALA A 492 -22.78 18.94 17.59
N HIS A 493 -22.35 17.92 18.34
CA HIS A 493 -21.45 18.08 19.47
C HIS A 493 -20.00 17.77 19.10
N PRO A 494 -19.03 18.64 19.41
CA PRO A 494 -17.62 18.43 19.04
C PRO A 494 -16.97 17.15 19.59
N GLY A 495 -17.52 16.58 20.66
CA GLY A 495 -17.01 15.34 21.27
C GLY A 495 -17.62 14.06 20.67
N GLU A 496 -18.55 14.18 19.76
CA GLU A 496 -19.21 13.06 19.11
C GLU A 496 -18.61 12.81 17.74
N SER A 497 -18.24 11.57 17.46
CA SER A 497 -17.84 11.14 16.11
C SER A 497 -19.05 10.53 15.40
N PHE A 498 -19.26 10.86 14.13
CA PHE A 498 -20.27 10.24 13.29
C PHE A 498 -20.16 8.70 13.26
N GLN A 499 -18.97 8.16 13.50
CA GLN A 499 -18.73 6.72 13.54
C GLN A 499 -19.24 6.05 14.82
N ILE A 500 -19.47 6.82 15.88
CA ILE A 500 -19.84 6.32 17.21
C ILE A 500 -21.29 6.67 17.55
N THR A 501 -21.77 7.83 17.11
CA THR A 501 -23.07 8.39 17.49
C THR A 501 -23.92 8.72 16.26
N GLY A 502 -25.22 8.80 16.47
CA GLY A 502 -26.18 9.15 15.42
C GLY A 502 -26.56 8.00 14.49
N PRO A 503 -27.56 8.20 13.63
CA PRO A 503 -27.93 7.23 12.61
C PRO A 503 -26.83 7.11 11.56
N SER A 504 -26.54 5.89 11.12
CA SER A 504 -25.58 5.59 10.06
C SER A 504 -26.23 5.22 8.74
N GLU A 505 -27.57 5.13 8.71
CA GLU A 505 -28.35 4.74 7.55
C GLU A 505 -29.63 5.57 7.47
N GLY A 506 -30.20 5.71 6.27
CA GLY A 506 -31.46 6.41 6.04
C GLY A 506 -32.03 6.06 4.66
N PRO A 507 -33.34 6.29 4.46
CA PRO A 507 -34.04 5.92 3.23
C PRO A 507 -34.01 6.99 2.12
N VAL A 508 -33.24 8.08 2.29
CA VAL A 508 -33.31 9.25 1.40
C VAL A 508 -31.96 9.64 0.83
N ALA A 509 -30.88 9.58 1.63
CA ALA A 509 -29.55 9.99 1.17
C ALA A 509 -28.99 9.03 0.11
N GLU A 510 -28.70 9.55 -1.09
CA GLU A 510 -28.31 8.79 -2.29
C GLU A 510 -26.93 9.19 -2.78
N SER A 511 -26.19 8.25 -3.40
CA SER A 511 -24.87 8.48 -3.99
C SER A 511 -24.87 8.29 -5.50
N VAL A 512 -24.52 9.32 -6.24
CA VAL A 512 -24.30 9.26 -7.70
C VAL A 512 -23.00 8.50 -8.02
N PHE A 513 -22.03 8.55 -7.14
CA PHE A 513 -20.79 7.76 -7.27
C PHE A 513 -21.08 6.25 -7.25
N ILE A 514 -21.85 5.76 -6.26
CA ILE A 514 -22.25 4.33 -6.20
C ILE A 514 -23.07 3.96 -7.44
N ALA A 515 -23.93 4.86 -7.95
CA ALA A 515 -24.68 4.62 -9.17
C ALA A 515 -23.75 4.41 -10.40
N GLY A 516 -22.71 5.25 -10.54
CA GLY A 516 -21.68 5.07 -11.56
C GLY A 516 -20.94 3.72 -11.42
N MET A 517 -20.58 3.35 -10.19
CA MET A 517 -19.99 2.03 -9.89
C MET A 517 -20.92 0.89 -10.29
N PHE A 518 -22.20 0.98 -9.94
CA PHE A 518 -23.18 -0.04 -10.28
C PHE A 518 -23.30 -0.24 -11.79
N VAL A 519 -23.29 0.83 -12.57
CA VAL A 519 -23.32 0.74 -14.04
C VAL A 519 -22.05 0.05 -14.56
N LYS A 520 -20.86 0.41 -14.03
CA LYS A 520 -19.59 -0.17 -14.46
C LYS A 520 -19.50 -1.66 -14.09
N TYR A 521 -19.63 -1.98 -12.81
CA TYR A 521 -19.41 -3.34 -12.28
C TYR A 521 -20.62 -4.24 -12.44
N GLY A 522 -21.82 -3.67 -12.63
CA GLY A 522 -23.00 -4.43 -13.04
C GLY A 522 -22.90 -4.97 -14.46
N ARG A 523 -22.26 -4.22 -15.39
CA ARG A 523 -21.92 -4.76 -16.73
C ARG A 523 -20.91 -5.91 -16.61
N ALA A 524 -19.86 -5.74 -15.80
CA ALA A 524 -18.89 -6.83 -15.54
C ALA A 524 -19.57 -8.07 -14.96
N TYR A 525 -20.50 -7.90 -14.02
CA TYR A 525 -21.31 -8.99 -13.49
C TYR A 525 -22.18 -9.65 -14.56
N ALA A 526 -22.84 -8.87 -15.43
CA ALA A 526 -23.61 -9.42 -16.54
C ALA A 526 -22.74 -10.20 -17.54
N ASP A 527 -21.49 -9.75 -17.79
CA ASP A 527 -20.52 -10.46 -18.63
C ASP A 527 -20.11 -11.81 -18.02
N ILE A 528 -19.88 -11.86 -16.70
CA ILE A 528 -19.62 -13.11 -15.98
C ILE A 528 -20.80 -14.08 -16.14
N LEU A 529 -22.03 -13.59 -15.96
CA LEU A 529 -23.26 -14.39 -16.14
C LEU A 529 -23.39 -14.94 -17.58
N ARG A 530 -23.08 -14.13 -18.59
CA ARG A 530 -23.10 -14.55 -20.01
C ARG A 530 -22.10 -15.67 -20.27
N HIS A 531 -20.88 -15.53 -19.72
CA HIS A 531 -19.86 -16.55 -19.86
C HIS A 531 -20.29 -17.89 -19.23
N LEU A 532 -21.02 -17.83 -18.11
CA LEU A 532 -21.62 -19.00 -17.46
C LEU A 532 -22.90 -19.50 -18.12
N ALA A 533 -23.30 -18.93 -19.26
CA ALA A 533 -24.56 -19.23 -19.96
C ALA A 533 -25.84 -19.00 -19.12
N LEU A 534 -25.80 -18.16 -18.09
CA LEU A 534 -26.91 -17.75 -17.23
C LEU A 534 -27.69 -16.58 -17.88
N THR A 535 -28.21 -16.80 -19.08
CA THR A 535 -28.76 -15.77 -19.97
C THR A 535 -29.91 -14.96 -19.39
N ALA A 536 -30.79 -15.61 -18.61
CA ALA A 536 -31.92 -14.89 -17.96
C ALA A 536 -31.44 -13.94 -16.84
N GLU A 537 -30.46 -14.38 -16.03
CA GLU A 537 -29.87 -13.54 -14.98
C GLU A 537 -29.07 -12.38 -15.61
N ALA A 538 -28.33 -12.66 -16.69
CA ALA A 538 -27.59 -11.64 -17.43
C ALA A 538 -28.52 -10.55 -18.01
N ALA A 539 -29.65 -10.93 -18.61
CA ALA A 539 -30.62 -10.01 -19.13
C ALA A 539 -31.30 -9.14 -18.03
N ALA A 540 -31.53 -9.74 -16.84
CA ALA A 540 -32.03 -9.01 -15.68
C ALA A 540 -30.99 -8.01 -15.15
N ALA A 541 -29.73 -8.38 -15.12
CA ALA A 541 -28.63 -7.49 -14.73
C ALA A 541 -28.49 -6.31 -15.72
N ASP A 542 -28.53 -6.58 -17.03
CA ASP A 542 -28.51 -5.54 -18.07
C ASP A 542 -29.68 -4.54 -17.93
N ALA A 543 -30.89 -5.03 -17.63
CA ALA A 543 -32.05 -4.17 -17.41
C ALA A 543 -31.85 -3.26 -16.19
N ALA A 544 -31.35 -3.82 -15.06
CA ALA A 544 -31.08 -3.02 -13.86
C ALA A 544 -29.98 -1.96 -14.09
N VAL A 545 -28.94 -2.33 -14.85
CA VAL A 545 -27.87 -1.39 -15.25
C VAL A 545 -28.41 -0.26 -16.14
N ALA A 546 -29.28 -0.58 -17.09
CA ALA A 546 -29.91 0.44 -17.97
C ALA A 546 -30.82 1.39 -17.19
N GLU A 547 -31.61 0.87 -16.22
CA GLU A 547 -32.44 1.70 -15.33
C GLU A 547 -31.58 2.63 -14.47
N MET A 548 -30.46 2.13 -13.92
CA MET A 548 -29.54 2.95 -13.14
C MET A 548 -28.87 4.03 -13.98
N GLN A 549 -28.45 3.70 -15.21
CA GLN A 549 -27.87 4.68 -16.13
C GLN A 549 -28.88 5.82 -16.45
N THR A 550 -30.14 5.46 -16.62
CA THR A 550 -31.25 6.43 -16.83
C THR A 550 -31.42 7.32 -15.57
N ALA A 551 -31.43 6.71 -14.37
CA ALA A 551 -31.55 7.46 -13.12
C ALA A 551 -30.38 8.44 -12.90
N VAL A 552 -29.15 8.08 -13.29
CA VAL A 552 -27.99 8.97 -13.23
C VAL A 552 -28.16 10.16 -14.18
N LEU A 553 -28.64 9.96 -15.41
CA LEU A 553 -28.85 11.04 -16.36
C LEU A 553 -30.03 11.95 -15.94
N ASP A 554 -31.10 11.37 -15.40
CA ASP A 554 -32.30 12.13 -15.03
C ASP A 554 -32.12 12.93 -13.74
N ALA A 555 -31.50 12.32 -12.70
CA ALA A 555 -31.38 12.91 -11.38
C ALA A 555 -29.94 13.27 -10.99
N GLY A 556 -28.97 12.57 -11.51
CA GLY A 556 -27.54 12.79 -11.20
C GLY A 556 -26.89 13.89 -12.03
N TRP A 557 -27.41 14.26 -13.20
CA TRP A 557 -26.84 15.30 -14.06
C TRP A 557 -27.26 16.70 -13.64
N ASP A 558 -26.33 17.66 -13.54
CA ASP A 558 -26.57 19.04 -13.11
C ASP A 558 -26.41 20.08 -14.24
N GLY A 559 -26.42 19.63 -15.48
CA GLY A 559 -26.31 20.47 -16.68
C GLY A 559 -24.87 20.73 -17.16
N ALA A 560 -23.87 20.57 -16.30
CA ALA A 560 -22.46 20.71 -16.66
C ALA A 560 -21.56 19.65 -16.03
N TRP A 561 -22.01 18.93 -15.01
CA TRP A 561 -21.30 17.84 -14.34
C TRP A 561 -22.28 16.91 -13.61
N PHE A 562 -21.83 15.73 -13.18
CA PHE A 562 -22.59 14.82 -12.34
C PHE A 562 -22.60 15.31 -10.88
N ARG A 563 -23.79 15.42 -10.26
CA ARG A 563 -23.94 15.69 -8.83
C ARG A 563 -23.21 14.67 -8.00
N ARG A 564 -22.86 15.04 -6.76
CA ARG A 564 -22.21 14.10 -5.84
C ARG A 564 -23.22 13.15 -5.20
N ALA A 565 -24.30 13.70 -4.70
CA ALA A 565 -25.26 12.98 -3.89
C ALA A 565 -26.55 13.77 -3.70
N TYR A 566 -27.50 13.15 -3.01
CA TYR A 566 -28.60 13.81 -2.32
C TYR A 566 -28.48 13.55 -0.83
N ASP A 567 -28.69 14.55 0.03
CA ASP A 567 -28.62 14.41 1.48
C ASP A 567 -29.88 13.75 2.08
N ALA A 568 -29.90 13.54 3.40
CA ALA A 568 -31.04 12.91 4.08
C ALA A 568 -32.35 13.72 4.00
N PHE A 569 -32.29 14.97 3.55
CA PHE A 569 -33.47 15.85 3.36
C PHE A 569 -33.88 15.94 1.89
N GLY A 570 -33.19 15.23 0.99
CA GLY A 570 -33.38 15.26 -0.44
C GLY A 570 -32.80 16.51 -1.13
N ALA A 571 -31.95 17.26 -0.44
CA ALA A 571 -31.23 18.38 -1.04
C ALA A 571 -30.01 17.89 -1.85
N PRO A 572 -29.75 18.47 -3.04
CA PRO A 572 -28.61 18.07 -3.86
C PRO A 572 -27.27 18.47 -3.21
N VAL A 573 -26.28 17.58 -3.29
CA VAL A 573 -24.88 17.80 -2.93
C VAL A 573 -24.05 17.74 -4.21
N GLY A 574 -23.07 18.63 -4.35
CA GLY A 574 -22.28 18.68 -5.58
C GLY A 574 -23.04 19.28 -6.76
N SER A 575 -23.96 20.23 -6.51
CA SER A 575 -24.74 20.96 -7.49
C SER A 575 -24.23 22.40 -7.64
N LYS A 576 -24.42 22.96 -8.84
CA LYS A 576 -24.19 24.39 -9.11
C LYS A 576 -24.94 25.33 -8.16
N ASP A 577 -26.05 24.87 -7.60
CA ASP A 577 -26.89 25.64 -6.68
C ASP A 577 -26.35 25.61 -5.22
N CYS A 578 -25.38 24.79 -4.92
CA CYS A 578 -24.70 24.78 -3.61
C CYS A 578 -23.81 26.03 -3.45
N ALA A 579 -23.76 26.60 -2.24
CA ALA A 579 -22.87 27.73 -1.95
C ALA A 579 -21.38 27.34 -2.01
N GLU A 580 -21.07 26.13 -1.50
CA GLU A 580 -19.75 25.52 -1.48
C GLU A 580 -19.89 24.04 -1.88
N GLY A 581 -18.81 23.36 -2.25
CA GLY A 581 -18.85 21.97 -2.68
C GLY A 581 -19.75 21.75 -3.91
N GLN A 582 -19.58 22.57 -4.95
CA GLN A 582 -20.44 22.52 -6.14
C GLN A 582 -20.12 21.36 -7.07
N ILE A 583 -18.87 20.98 -7.20
CA ILE A 583 -18.41 19.89 -8.04
C ILE A 583 -17.43 19.00 -7.27
N PHE A 584 -17.55 17.68 -7.47
CA PHE A 584 -16.72 16.64 -6.86
C PHE A 584 -16.12 15.74 -7.94
N ILE A 585 -14.91 15.26 -7.75
CA ILE A 585 -14.19 14.44 -8.72
C ILE A 585 -14.79 13.03 -8.87
N GLU A 586 -15.26 12.41 -7.77
CA GLU A 586 -15.62 10.99 -7.72
C GLU A 586 -16.71 10.61 -8.74
N PRO A 587 -17.85 11.30 -8.82
CA PRO A 587 -18.89 10.95 -9.79
C PRO A 587 -18.45 11.24 -11.23
N GLN A 588 -17.61 12.27 -11.46
CA GLN A 588 -17.14 12.56 -12.82
C GLN A 588 -16.29 11.40 -13.35
N GLY A 589 -15.30 10.95 -12.55
CA GLY A 589 -14.46 9.81 -12.92
C GLY A 589 -15.28 8.54 -13.12
N MET A 590 -16.09 8.16 -12.14
CA MET A 590 -16.76 6.86 -12.14
C MET A 590 -17.88 6.77 -13.19
N CYS A 591 -18.70 7.80 -13.34
CA CYS A 591 -19.76 7.79 -14.34
C CYS A 591 -19.20 7.77 -15.78
N VAL A 592 -18.14 8.54 -16.04
CA VAL A 592 -17.51 8.54 -17.39
C VAL A 592 -16.81 7.21 -17.67
N MET A 593 -16.08 6.64 -16.69
CA MET A 593 -15.51 5.29 -16.84
C MET A 593 -16.59 4.22 -17.10
N ALA A 594 -17.78 4.41 -16.57
CA ALA A 594 -18.94 3.56 -16.85
C ALA A 594 -19.59 3.84 -18.24
N GLY A 595 -19.09 4.82 -19.00
CA GLY A 595 -19.63 5.21 -20.31
C GLY A 595 -20.94 5.99 -20.24
N ILE A 596 -21.35 6.48 -19.07
CA ILE A 596 -22.58 7.26 -18.91
C ILE A 596 -22.41 8.63 -19.58
N GLY A 597 -23.30 8.97 -20.48
CA GLY A 597 -23.29 10.25 -21.23
C GLY A 597 -22.20 10.35 -22.31
N LYS A 598 -21.53 9.22 -22.66
CA LYS A 598 -20.51 9.21 -23.72
C LYS A 598 -21.09 9.61 -25.09
N GLU A 599 -22.19 8.99 -25.44
CA GLU A 599 -22.84 9.20 -26.77
C GLU A 599 -23.65 10.50 -26.86
N THR A 600 -24.08 11.06 -25.73
CA THR A 600 -24.94 12.20 -25.62
C THR A 600 -24.26 13.51 -25.25
N GLY A 601 -22.96 13.41 -24.84
CA GLY A 601 -22.05 14.52 -24.60
C GLY A 601 -21.87 14.95 -23.17
N GLU A 602 -22.63 14.42 -22.21
CA GLU A 602 -22.51 14.76 -20.79
C GLU A 602 -21.13 14.35 -20.23
N ALA A 603 -20.59 13.22 -20.69
CA ALA A 603 -19.26 12.75 -20.29
C ALA A 603 -18.17 13.78 -20.66
N ALA A 604 -18.17 14.26 -21.90
CA ALA A 604 -17.20 15.27 -22.36
C ALA A 604 -17.36 16.59 -21.59
N GLN A 605 -18.59 17.02 -21.36
CA GLN A 605 -18.86 18.23 -20.58
C GLN A 605 -18.44 18.10 -19.12
N ALA A 606 -18.64 16.92 -18.51
CA ALA A 606 -18.21 16.64 -17.14
C ALA A 606 -16.70 16.73 -16.99
N LEU A 607 -15.92 16.09 -17.89
CA LEU A 607 -14.45 16.17 -17.88
C LEU A 607 -13.94 17.58 -18.15
N LYS A 608 -14.62 18.34 -19.03
CA LYS A 608 -14.32 19.77 -19.22
C LYS A 608 -14.53 20.58 -17.93
N SER A 609 -15.58 20.29 -17.19
CA SER A 609 -15.82 20.93 -15.89
C SER A 609 -14.79 20.55 -14.83
N VAL A 610 -14.28 19.31 -14.84
CA VAL A 610 -13.15 18.88 -13.99
C VAL A 610 -11.90 19.69 -14.34
N GLU A 611 -11.54 19.79 -15.63
CA GLU A 611 -10.41 20.58 -16.10
C GLU A 611 -10.52 22.04 -15.65
N ASP A 612 -11.66 22.67 -15.90
CA ASP A 612 -11.85 24.10 -15.62
C ASP A 612 -11.88 24.43 -14.13
N ARG A 613 -12.37 23.52 -13.29
CA ARG A 613 -12.69 23.83 -11.89
C ARG A 613 -11.82 23.12 -10.87
N LEU A 614 -11.47 21.86 -11.12
CA LEU A 614 -10.77 21.01 -10.16
C LEU A 614 -9.28 20.87 -10.43
N ASP A 615 -8.86 21.08 -11.66
CA ASP A 615 -7.47 20.86 -12.05
C ASP A 615 -6.49 21.84 -11.39
N SER A 616 -5.28 21.33 -11.11
CA SER A 616 -4.20 22.10 -10.51
C SER A 616 -2.82 21.58 -10.94
N ARG A 617 -1.76 22.26 -10.53
CA ARG A 617 -0.38 21.86 -10.83
C ARG A 617 0.01 20.48 -10.30
N PHE A 618 -0.51 20.07 -9.13
CA PHE A 618 -0.11 18.85 -8.44
C PHE A 618 -1.16 17.74 -8.48
N GLY A 619 -2.19 17.89 -9.30
CA GLY A 619 -3.30 16.98 -9.48
C GLY A 619 -4.65 17.67 -9.42
N ILE A 620 -5.70 16.86 -9.45
CA ILE A 620 -7.10 17.30 -9.44
C ILE A 620 -7.59 17.28 -8.00
N VAL A 621 -8.10 18.43 -7.51
CA VAL A 621 -8.66 18.53 -6.16
C VAL A 621 -9.99 17.80 -6.07
N LEU A 622 -10.32 17.30 -4.88
CA LEU A 622 -11.49 16.47 -4.65
C LEU A 622 -12.80 17.22 -4.92
N LEU A 623 -12.90 18.49 -4.52
CA LEU A 623 -14.10 19.31 -4.71
C LEU A 623 -13.76 20.81 -4.83
N GLN A 624 -14.73 21.58 -5.33
CA GLN A 624 -14.68 23.04 -5.37
C GLN A 624 -16.08 23.67 -5.35
N PRO A 625 -16.25 24.89 -4.76
CA PRO A 625 -15.34 25.54 -3.79
C PRO A 625 -15.18 24.73 -2.50
N ALA A 626 -14.05 24.91 -1.80
CA ALA A 626 -13.82 24.29 -0.51
C ALA A 626 -14.85 24.74 0.54
N TYR A 627 -15.18 23.84 1.48
CA TYR A 627 -16.01 24.20 2.63
C TYR A 627 -15.24 25.11 3.60
N THR A 628 -15.86 26.23 3.99
CA THR A 628 -15.28 27.20 4.93
C THR A 628 -15.88 27.12 6.33
N LYS A 629 -16.92 26.31 6.51
CA LYS A 629 -17.59 26.05 7.80
C LYS A 629 -18.07 24.61 7.86
N TYR A 630 -18.37 24.14 9.09
CA TYR A 630 -18.99 22.84 9.30
C TYR A 630 -20.47 22.87 8.87
N TYR A 631 -20.84 21.88 8.05
CA TYR A 631 -22.20 21.63 7.60
C TYR A 631 -22.71 20.35 8.24
N LEU A 632 -23.72 20.48 9.11
CA LEU A 632 -24.26 19.37 9.88
C LEU A 632 -24.79 18.21 9.02
N ASN A 633 -25.35 18.52 7.85
CA ASN A 633 -25.91 17.55 6.90
C ASN A 633 -24.88 16.91 5.95
N LEU A 634 -23.63 17.33 6.01
CA LEU A 634 -22.54 16.78 5.19
C LEU A 634 -21.53 15.98 6.01
N GLY A 635 -21.40 16.33 7.28
CA GLY A 635 -20.51 15.64 8.21
C GLY A 635 -19.06 16.04 8.12
N GLU A 636 -18.18 15.07 8.34
CA GLU A 636 -16.75 15.27 8.59
C GLU A 636 -16.02 15.97 7.45
N ILE A 637 -16.41 15.76 6.21
CA ILE A 637 -15.82 16.39 5.02
C ILE A 637 -15.73 17.92 5.16
N SER A 638 -16.71 18.53 5.79
CA SER A 638 -16.78 19.99 6.00
C SER A 638 -16.04 20.47 7.26
N SER A 639 -15.45 19.57 8.04
CA SER A 639 -14.71 19.91 9.26
C SER A 639 -13.22 20.19 9.00
N TYR A 640 -12.67 19.69 7.89
CA TYR A 640 -11.28 19.92 7.55
C TYR A 640 -11.03 21.34 7.04
N PRO A 641 -9.84 21.90 7.28
CA PRO A 641 -9.47 23.17 6.67
C PRO A 641 -9.48 23.10 5.12
N PRO A 642 -9.82 24.21 4.44
CA PRO A 642 -9.79 24.29 2.98
C PRO A 642 -8.46 23.85 2.37
N GLY A 643 -8.51 22.97 1.38
CA GLY A 643 -7.36 22.42 0.68
C GLY A 643 -6.70 21.22 1.35
N TYR A 644 -7.25 20.71 2.46
CA TYR A 644 -6.71 19.53 3.15
C TYR A 644 -7.68 18.35 3.16
N LYS A 645 -7.11 17.14 3.07
CA LYS A 645 -7.86 15.89 3.09
C LYS A 645 -9.03 15.93 2.09
N GLU A 646 -10.20 15.50 2.51
CA GLU A 646 -11.39 15.44 1.67
C GLU A 646 -12.00 16.83 1.38
N ASN A 647 -11.61 17.89 2.10
CA ASN A 647 -12.09 19.25 1.84
C ASN A 647 -11.19 19.98 0.84
N ALA A 648 -11.37 19.70 -0.46
CA ALA A 648 -10.62 20.30 -1.57
C ALA A 648 -9.10 20.01 -1.57
N GLY A 649 -8.64 18.99 -0.85
CA GLY A 649 -7.32 18.40 -1.04
C GLY A 649 -7.26 17.64 -2.38
N ILE A 650 -6.06 17.31 -2.83
CA ILE A 650 -5.84 16.37 -3.92
C ILE A 650 -5.76 14.98 -3.31
N PHE A 651 -6.83 14.21 -3.44
CA PHE A 651 -6.81 12.81 -3.04
C PHE A 651 -6.32 11.99 -4.21
N CYS A 652 -5.07 11.53 -4.16
CA CYS A 652 -4.40 10.94 -5.32
C CYS A 652 -5.07 9.66 -5.84
N HIS A 653 -5.84 8.97 -5.01
CA HIS A 653 -6.54 7.74 -5.34
C HIS A 653 -7.57 7.89 -6.46
N ASN A 654 -8.31 9.00 -6.52
CA ASN A 654 -9.35 9.23 -7.52
C ASN A 654 -8.87 10.01 -8.76
N ASN A 655 -7.65 10.52 -8.76
CA ASN A 655 -7.05 11.13 -9.93
C ASN A 655 -6.91 10.15 -11.12
N PRO A 656 -6.45 8.89 -10.94
CA PRO A 656 -6.45 7.87 -11.99
C PRO A 656 -7.82 7.56 -12.57
N TRP A 657 -8.92 7.76 -11.83
CA TRP A 657 -10.26 7.60 -12.40
C TRP A 657 -10.54 8.61 -13.49
N ILE A 658 -10.04 9.85 -13.35
CA ILE A 658 -10.11 10.86 -14.42
C ILE A 658 -9.18 10.47 -15.58
N THR A 659 -7.98 9.96 -15.31
CA THR A 659 -7.09 9.43 -16.36
C THR A 659 -7.78 8.35 -17.19
N CYS A 660 -8.44 7.39 -16.54
CA CYS A 660 -9.22 6.34 -17.23
C CYS A 660 -10.43 6.93 -17.98
N ALA A 661 -11.12 7.91 -17.39
CA ALA A 661 -12.26 8.56 -18.00
C ALA A 661 -11.88 9.35 -19.27
N GLU A 662 -10.75 10.07 -19.26
CA GLU A 662 -10.21 10.75 -20.44
C GLU A 662 -9.86 9.73 -21.54
N ALA A 663 -9.26 8.60 -21.17
CA ALA A 663 -8.96 7.53 -22.14
C ALA A 663 -10.22 6.89 -22.73
N VAL A 664 -11.31 6.75 -21.97
CA VAL A 664 -12.63 6.28 -22.48
C VAL A 664 -13.16 7.20 -23.58
N LEU A 665 -12.84 8.50 -23.50
CA LEU A 665 -13.22 9.48 -24.53
C LEU A 665 -12.17 9.64 -25.64
N GLY A 666 -11.02 8.96 -25.53
CA GLY A 666 -9.95 9.00 -26.53
C GLY A 666 -9.02 10.22 -26.39
N HIS A 667 -8.99 10.88 -25.25
CA HIS A 667 -8.18 12.05 -24.97
C HIS A 667 -6.79 11.66 -24.41
N GLY A 668 -5.90 11.12 -25.23
CA GLY A 668 -4.61 10.57 -24.80
C GLY A 668 -3.67 11.60 -24.17
N ALA A 669 -3.56 12.79 -24.74
CA ALA A 669 -2.75 13.88 -24.19
C ALA A 669 -3.22 14.27 -22.78
N ARG A 670 -4.54 14.40 -22.60
CA ARG A 670 -5.13 14.80 -21.32
C ARG A 670 -5.02 13.70 -20.27
N ALA A 671 -5.25 12.45 -20.67
CA ALA A 671 -5.05 11.29 -19.80
C ALA A 671 -3.62 11.23 -19.25
N PHE A 672 -2.63 11.40 -20.12
CA PHE A 672 -1.22 11.41 -19.72
C PHE A 672 -0.84 12.64 -18.87
N GLU A 673 -1.39 13.81 -19.17
CA GLU A 673 -1.17 15.01 -18.34
C GLU A 673 -1.68 14.78 -16.90
N THR A 674 -2.87 14.21 -16.74
CA THR A 674 -3.44 13.90 -15.42
C THR A 674 -2.60 12.87 -14.66
N TYR A 675 -2.18 11.78 -15.31
CA TYR A 675 -1.28 10.78 -14.75
C TYR A 675 0.02 11.42 -14.23
N ARG A 676 0.64 12.26 -15.05
CA ARG A 676 1.96 12.85 -14.77
C ARG A 676 1.94 13.76 -13.54
N LYS A 677 0.83 14.45 -13.25
CA LYS A 677 0.71 15.41 -12.14
C LYS A 677 0.87 14.77 -10.76
N ILE A 678 0.45 13.53 -10.59
CA ILE A 678 0.55 12.80 -9.32
C ILE A 678 1.68 11.75 -9.32
N CYS A 679 2.34 11.54 -10.45
CA CYS A 679 3.40 10.55 -10.57
C CYS A 679 4.69 11.04 -9.89
N PRO A 680 5.19 10.33 -8.84
CA PRO A 680 6.27 10.82 -7.98
C PRO A 680 7.58 11.08 -8.71
N ALA A 681 7.92 10.31 -9.74
CA ALA A 681 9.13 10.53 -10.53
C ALA A 681 9.17 11.89 -11.25
N TYR A 682 8.00 12.50 -11.52
CA TYR A 682 7.92 13.86 -12.07
C TYR A 682 8.00 14.95 -11.00
N LEU A 683 7.80 14.58 -9.72
CA LEU A 683 7.80 15.50 -8.58
C LEU A 683 9.15 15.55 -7.85
N GLU A 684 10.13 14.73 -8.24
CA GLU A 684 11.47 14.66 -7.62
C GLU A 684 12.15 16.04 -7.52
N ALA A 685 12.05 16.86 -8.57
CA ALA A 685 12.65 18.19 -8.60
C ALA A 685 12.08 19.18 -7.57
N VAL A 686 10.88 18.88 -7.04
CA VAL A 686 10.18 19.68 -6.02
C VAL A 686 10.01 18.95 -4.70
N SER A 687 10.90 17.99 -4.38
CA SER A 687 10.84 17.16 -3.18
C SER A 687 10.76 17.95 -1.87
N GLU A 688 11.31 19.17 -1.78
CA GLU A 688 11.17 20.01 -0.58
C GLU A 688 9.76 20.56 -0.39
N VAL A 689 8.96 20.68 -1.45
CA VAL A 689 7.54 21.05 -1.40
C VAL A 689 6.69 19.81 -1.23
N HIS A 690 6.93 18.78 -2.06
CA HIS A 690 6.15 17.54 -2.04
C HIS A 690 6.39 16.69 -0.77
N ARG A 691 7.60 16.68 -0.25
CA ARG A 691 8.07 16.12 1.02
C ARG A 691 8.10 14.60 1.12
N THR A 692 7.15 13.87 0.53
CA THR A 692 7.15 12.40 0.51
C THR A 692 8.16 11.86 -0.50
N GLU A 693 8.37 10.56 -0.45
CA GLU A 693 9.35 9.83 -1.29
C GLU A 693 9.08 10.02 -2.78
N PRO A 694 10.09 10.33 -3.59
CA PRO A 694 9.92 10.51 -5.04
C PRO A 694 9.79 9.19 -5.83
N TYR A 695 9.84 8.03 -5.15
CA TYR A 695 9.75 6.71 -5.78
C TYR A 695 8.42 5.99 -5.50
N VAL A 696 7.50 6.57 -4.72
CA VAL A 696 6.20 5.97 -4.42
C VAL A 696 5.08 7.01 -4.41
N TYR A 697 3.87 6.57 -4.76
CA TYR A 697 2.68 7.41 -4.72
C TYR A 697 2.24 7.72 -3.30
N SER A 698 1.73 8.92 -3.10
CA SER A 698 1.12 9.38 -1.86
C SER A 698 -0.40 9.23 -1.90
N GLN A 699 -1.03 9.20 -0.73
CA GLN A 699 -2.49 9.16 -0.61
C GLN A 699 -3.10 10.52 -0.98
N MET A 700 -2.53 11.59 -0.43
CA MET A 700 -3.06 12.94 -0.61
C MET A 700 -1.96 14.00 -0.74
N VAL A 701 -2.33 15.09 -1.41
CA VAL A 701 -1.51 16.30 -1.54
C VAL A 701 -2.37 17.50 -1.14
N ALA A 702 -1.80 18.48 -0.44
CA ALA A 702 -2.48 19.72 -0.10
C ALA A 702 -2.93 20.44 -1.39
N GLY A 703 -4.21 20.78 -1.46
CA GLY A 703 -4.85 21.39 -2.63
C GLY A 703 -4.57 22.88 -2.77
N LYS A 704 -5.11 23.47 -3.84
CA LYS A 704 -4.86 24.88 -4.20
C LYS A 704 -5.35 25.91 -3.19
N ASP A 705 -6.27 25.53 -2.30
CA ASP A 705 -6.78 26.39 -1.23
C ASP A 705 -5.93 26.31 0.06
N ALA A 706 -4.99 25.37 0.13
CA ALA A 706 -4.12 25.18 1.30
C ALA A 706 -2.89 26.12 1.25
N PRO A 707 -2.47 26.69 2.39
CA PRO A 707 -1.21 27.43 2.49
C PRO A 707 0.03 26.62 2.08
N THR A 708 -0.01 25.30 2.24
CA THR A 708 1.08 24.38 1.88
C THR A 708 0.80 23.63 0.58
N PHE A 709 0.20 24.30 -0.42
CA PHE A 709 -0.13 23.69 -1.71
C PHE A 709 1.03 22.89 -2.30
N GLY A 710 0.77 21.62 -2.58
CA GLY A 710 1.75 20.66 -3.10
C GLY A 710 2.41 19.76 -2.05
N GLU A 711 2.18 20.00 -0.74
CA GLU A 711 2.69 19.14 0.33
C GLU A 711 1.92 17.82 0.38
N ALA A 712 2.61 16.70 0.16
CA ALA A 712 2.03 15.37 0.20
C ALA A 712 2.11 14.73 1.60
N LYS A 713 1.20 13.77 1.84
CA LYS A 713 1.10 12.99 3.08
C LYS A 713 0.75 11.53 2.78
N ASN A 714 1.07 10.66 3.72
CA ASN A 714 0.69 9.25 3.74
C ASN A 714 1.11 8.51 2.45
N SER A 715 2.43 8.40 2.27
CA SER A 715 3.01 7.60 1.17
C SER A 715 2.83 6.10 1.39
N TRP A 716 3.03 5.30 0.36
CA TRP A 716 3.01 3.84 0.30
C TRP A 716 1.62 3.20 0.33
N LEU A 717 0.96 3.13 1.50
CA LEU A 717 -0.27 2.34 1.67
C LEU A 717 -1.50 3.13 1.20
N THR A 718 -1.73 3.10 -0.10
CA THR A 718 -2.82 3.84 -0.76
C THR A 718 -3.29 3.13 -2.02
N GLY A 719 -4.59 3.14 -2.27
CA GLY A 719 -5.18 2.67 -3.53
C GLY A 719 -4.70 3.44 -4.76
N THR A 720 -4.01 4.58 -4.56
CA THR A 720 -3.35 5.31 -5.65
C THR A 720 -2.40 4.40 -6.43
N ALA A 721 -1.65 3.53 -5.75
CA ALA A 721 -0.70 2.63 -6.41
C ALA A 721 -1.39 1.71 -7.42
N ALA A 722 -2.45 1.03 -7.01
CA ALA A 722 -3.20 0.11 -7.87
C ALA A 722 -3.89 0.83 -9.02
N TRP A 723 -4.63 1.92 -8.72
CA TRP A 723 -5.34 2.66 -9.75
C TRP A 723 -4.43 3.39 -10.73
N THR A 724 -3.25 3.84 -10.28
CA THR A 724 -2.26 4.44 -11.19
C THR A 724 -1.69 3.39 -12.12
N PHE A 725 -1.41 2.18 -11.61
CA PHE A 725 -0.98 1.06 -12.46
C PHE A 725 -2.05 0.67 -13.49
N VAL A 726 -3.32 0.58 -13.08
CA VAL A 726 -4.45 0.35 -14.01
C VAL A 726 -4.54 1.45 -15.06
N SER A 727 -4.47 2.72 -14.65
CA SER A 727 -4.61 3.85 -15.56
C SER A 727 -3.49 3.91 -16.60
N ILE A 728 -2.24 3.66 -16.22
CA ILE A 728 -1.13 3.66 -17.16
C ILE A 728 -1.09 2.39 -18.03
N SER A 729 -1.26 1.20 -17.44
CA SER A 729 -1.10 -0.06 -18.17
C SER A 729 -2.29 -0.41 -19.04
N GLN A 730 -3.52 -0.16 -18.55
CA GLN A 730 -4.75 -0.55 -19.25
C GLN A 730 -5.42 0.61 -20.00
N ALA A 731 -5.39 1.83 -19.45
CA ALA A 731 -6.07 2.95 -20.11
C ALA A 731 -5.14 3.70 -21.08
N ILE A 732 -3.91 4.06 -20.69
CA ILE A 732 -2.98 4.80 -21.57
C ILE A 732 -2.23 3.84 -22.51
N LEU A 733 -1.50 2.84 -21.98
CA LEU A 733 -0.77 1.87 -22.80
C LEU A 733 -1.71 0.85 -23.45
N GLY A 734 -2.95 0.77 -23.00
CA GLY A 734 -4.05 0.07 -23.65
C GLY A 734 -3.94 -1.46 -23.65
N VAL A 735 -3.20 -2.07 -22.72
CA VAL A 735 -3.09 -3.53 -22.62
C VAL A 735 -4.08 -4.04 -21.59
N GLN A 736 -5.26 -4.45 -22.06
CA GLN A 736 -6.44 -4.73 -21.23
C GLN A 736 -6.74 -6.22 -21.19
N PRO A 737 -6.63 -6.90 -20.04
CA PRO A 737 -7.14 -8.25 -19.86
C PRO A 737 -8.67 -8.28 -20.03
N GLU A 738 -9.16 -9.23 -20.84
CA GLU A 738 -10.57 -9.47 -21.09
C GLU A 738 -10.92 -10.94 -20.82
N LEU A 739 -12.20 -11.25 -20.63
CA LEU A 739 -12.64 -12.62 -20.39
C LEU A 739 -12.19 -13.56 -21.52
N ASP A 740 -12.28 -13.09 -22.76
CA ASP A 740 -11.98 -13.85 -23.96
C ASP A 740 -10.57 -13.61 -24.53
N GLY A 741 -9.74 -12.79 -23.89
CA GLY A 741 -8.40 -12.54 -24.40
C GLY A 741 -7.71 -11.29 -23.88
N LEU A 742 -6.78 -10.78 -24.67
CA LEU A 742 -6.03 -9.55 -24.39
C LEU A 742 -6.42 -8.49 -25.43
N ARG A 743 -7.06 -7.41 -25.00
CA ARG A 743 -7.38 -6.26 -25.87
C ARG A 743 -6.18 -5.32 -25.91
N ILE A 744 -5.84 -4.84 -27.10
CA ILE A 744 -4.81 -3.81 -27.29
C ILE A 744 -5.48 -2.56 -27.87
N ASP A 745 -5.58 -1.51 -27.02
CA ASP A 745 -6.31 -0.27 -27.35
C ASP A 745 -5.61 0.95 -26.73
N PRO A 746 -4.43 1.33 -27.21
CA PRO A 746 -3.67 2.45 -26.64
C PRO A 746 -4.39 3.78 -26.81
N CYS A 747 -4.32 4.61 -25.74
CA CYS A 747 -4.75 6.01 -25.74
C CYS A 747 -3.59 6.86 -25.21
N VAL A 748 -2.73 7.30 -26.12
CA VAL A 748 -1.41 7.86 -25.81
C VAL A 748 -1.29 9.32 -26.24
N PRO A 749 -0.37 10.09 -25.65
CA PRO A 749 -0.09 11.45 -26.16
C PRO A 749 0.48 11.40 -27.59
N PRO A 750 0.18 12.40 -28.44
CA PRO A 750 0.56 12.41 -29.85
C PRO A 750 2.06 12.29 -30.10
N GLU A 751 2.89 12.76 -29.17
CA GLU A 751 4.35 12.69 -29.24
C GLU A 751 4.93 11.28 -29.04
N TRP A 752 4.15 10.32 -28.56
CA TRP A 752 4.57 8.92 -28.45
C TRP A 752 4.39 8.22 -29.79
N THR A 753 5.43 8.25 -30.61
CA THR A 753 5.38 7.69 -31.98
C THR A 753 5.73 6.22 -32.06
N HIS A 754 6.42 5.69 -31.04
CA HIS A 754 6.83 4.29 -30.96
C HIS A 754 7.00 3.87 -29.50
N LEU A 755 6.44 2.73 -29.12
CA LEU A 755 6.65 2.14 -27.80
C LEU A 755 6.63 0.60 -27.90
N THR A 756 7.29 -0.06 -26.94
CA THR A 756 7.29 -1.50 -26.81
C THR A 756 6.81 -1.94 -25.44
N LEU A 757 6.14 -3.09 -25.38
CA LEU A 757 5.70 -3.69 -24.11
C LEU A 757 5.95 -5.20 -24.15
N THR A 758 6.30 -5.76 -23.00
CA THR A 758 6.29 -7.20 -22.76
C THR A 758 5.28 -7.48 -21.66
N ARG A 759 4.35 -8.41 -21.93
CA ARG A 759 3.26 -8.78 -21.02
C ARG A 759 3.13 -10.28 -20.92
N ARG A 760 3.22 -10.84 -19.71
CA ARG A 760 2.81 -12.22 -19.46
C ARG A 760 1.31 -12.26 -19.15
N PHE A 761 0.57 -13.04 -19.93
CA PHE A 761 -0.87 -13.17 -19.76
C PHE A 761 -1.27 -14.64 -19.96
N ARG A 762 -1.94 -15.24 -18.97
CA ARG A 762 -2.39 -16.63 -18.96
C ARG A 762 -1.31 -17.64 -19.41
N GLY A 763 -0.07 -17.43 -18.92
CA GLY A 763 1.06 -18.30 -19.18
C GLY A 763 1.80 -18.09 -20.51
N ALA A 764 1.33 -17.24 -21.42
CA ALA A 764 2.03 -16.83 -22.64
C ALA A 764 2.70 -15.46 -22.47
N GLN A 765 3.75 -15.18 -23.24
CA GLN A 765 4.43 -13.88 -23.30
C GLN A 765 4.05 -13.15 -24.57
N TYR A 766 3.53 -11.94 -24.44
CA TYR A 766 3.18 -11.06 -25.55
C TYR A 766 4.24 -9.96 -25.66
N CYS A 767 4.89 -9.87 -26.85
CA CYS A 767 5.84 -8.83 -27.22
C CYS A 767 5.08 -7.85 -28.14
N ILE A 768 4.70 -6.71 -27.61
CA ILE A 768 3.81 -5.75 -28.26
C ILE A 768 4.62 -4.54 -28.71
N THR A 769 4.50 -4.19 -29.98
CA THR A 769 5.06 -2.96 -30.57
C THR A 769 3.91 -2.08 -31.04
N VAL A 770 3.85 -0.86 -30.55
CA VAL A 770 2.88 0.15 -31.00
C VAL A 770 3.60 1.22 -31.82
N GLU A 771 3.11 1.43 -33.03
CA GLU A 771 3.55 2.47 -33.97
C GLU A 771 2.47 3.54 -34.10
N ASN A 772 2.83 4.79 -33.93
CA ASN A 772 1.96 5.95 -34.05
C ASN A 772 2.53 6.98 -35.04
N PRO A 773 2.55 6.67 -36.34
CA PRO A 773 3.19 7.52 -37.34
C PRO A 773 2.47 8.86 -37.57
N ASP A 774 1.17 8.90 -37.30
CA ASP A 774 0.32 10.05 -37.56
C ASP A 774 0.06 10.92 -36.32
N GLY A 775 0.61 10.55 -35.14
CA GLY A 775 0.37 11.24 -33.89
C GLY A 775 -1.08 11.17 -33.42
N ALA A 776 -1.74 10.02 -33.64
CA ALA A 776 -3.09 9.78 -33.17
C ALA A 776 -3.12 9.59 -31.66
N GLU A 777 -4.12 10.11 -30.98
CA GLU A 777 -4.28 9.90 -29.54
C GLU A 777 -4.90 8.53 -29.22
N HIS A 778 -5.72 7.99 -30.10
CA HIS A 778 -6.40 6.70 -29.97
C HIS A 778 -6.78 6.09 -31.31
N GLY A 779 -7.31 4.87 -31.26
CA GLY A 779 -7.80 4.14 -32.44
C GLY A 779 -6.74 3.19 -33.01
N VAL A 780 -7.10 1.93 -33.13
CA VAL A 780 -6.27 0.88 -33.74
C VAL A 780 -6.65 0.73 -35.20
N ARG A 781 -5.79 1.21 -36.10
CA ARG A 781 -5.97 1.08 -37.55
C ARG A 781 -5.60 -0.33 -38.05
N GLU A 782 -4.55 -0.91 -37.49
CA GLU A 782 -4.09 -2.24 -37.88
C GLU A 782 -3.55 -2.99 -36.66
N LEU A 783 -3.88 -4.26 -36.56
CA LEU A 783 -3.31 -5.17 -35.58
C LEU A 783 -2.82 -6.44 -36.29
N TYR A 784 -1.60 -6.86 -35.95
CA TYR A 784 -0.99 -8.10 -36.44
C TYR A 784 -0.55 -8.97 -35.29
N VAL A 785 -0.85 -10.26 -35.35
CA VAL A 785 -0.38 -11.30 -34.43
C VAL A 785 0.46 -12.28 -35.20
N ASP A 786 1.74 -12.45 -34.84
CA ASP A 786 2.72 -13.27 -35.53
C ASP A 786 2.76 -13.02 -37.06
N GLY A 787 2.65 -11.72 -37.43
CA GLY A 787 2.66 -11.26 -38.81
C GLY A 787 1.32 -11.43 -39.56
N VAL A 788 0.29 -11.99 -38.93
CA VAL A 788 -1.06 -12.14 -39.51
C VAL A 788 -1.97 -11.03 -39.04
N ARG A 789 -2.56 -10.28 -39.99
CA ARG A 789 -3.51 -9.23 -39.69
C ARG A 789 -4.76 -9.82 -39.04
N GLN A 790 -5.20 -9.14 -37.97
CA GLN A 790 -6.41 -9.49 -37.23
C GLN A 790 -7.56 -8.52 -37.56
N ASP A 791 -8.79 -9.00 -37.45
CA ASP A 791 -9.97 -8.15 -37.45
C ASP A 791 -10.28 -7.72 -36.01
N GLY A 792 -10.23 -6.40 -35.76
CA GLY A 792 -10.39 -5.82 -34.42
C GLY A 792 -9.11 -5.80 -33.58
N ASN A 793 -9.25 -5.55 -32.26
CA ASN A 793 -8.13 -5.33 -31.35
C ASN A 793 -8.11 -6.29 -30.13
N LEU A 794 -8.89 -7.39 -30.17
CA LEU A 794 -8.92 -8.44 -29.16
C LEU A 794 -8.17 -9.67 -29.66
N ILE A 795 -7.17 -10.09 -28.90
CA ILE A 795 -6.31 -11.25 -29.21
C ILE A 795 -6.75 -12.41 -28.32
N ALA A 796 -7.14 -13.53 -28.90
CA ALA A 796 -7.46 -14.74 -28.13
C ALA A 796 -6.24 -15.23 -27.32
N PRO A 797 -6.46 -15.85 -26.13
CA PRO A 797 -5.36 -16.33 -25.30
C PRO A 797 -4.50 -17.35 -26.06
N ALA A 798 -3.19 -17.14 -26.06
CA ALA A 798 -2.24 -18.08 -26.65
C ALA A 798 -1.94 -19.26 -25.70
N ALA A 799 -1.38 -20.33 -26.21
CA ALA A 799 -1.02 -21.49 -25.40
C ALA A 799 0.05 -21.11 -24.34
N PRO A 800 -0.04 -21.62 -23.11
CA PRO A 800 0.98 -21.39 -22.10
C PRO A 800 2.39 -21.77 -22.60
N GLY A 801 3.37 -20.91 -22.27
CA GLY A 801 4.77 -21.08 -22.71
C GLY A 801 5.08 -20.53 -24.11
N SER A 802 4.08 -20.08 -24.88
CA SER A 802 4.33 -19.44 -26.17
C SER A 802 4.79 -17.99 -26.04
N VAL A 803 5.51 -17.51 -27.08
CA VAL A 803 5.86 -16.11 -27.26
C VAL A 803 5.12 -15.61 -28.50
N VAL A 804 4.34 -14.55 -28.31
CA VAL A 804 3.46 -13.99 -29.35
C VAL A 804 3.98 -12.61 -29.73
N SER A 805 4.22 -12.38 -31.01
CA SER A 805 4.59 -11.06 -31.53
C SER A 805 3.33 -10.28 -31.91
N VAL A 806 3.15 -9.09 -31.32
CA VAL A 806 2.01 -8.22 -31.62
C VAL A 806 2.51 -6.88 -32.15
N ARG A 807 1.98 -6.48 -33.30
CA ARG A 807 2.25 -5.17 -33.87
C ARG A 807 0.95 -4.40 -34.04
N VAL A 808 0.90 -3.20 -33.50
CA VAL A 808 -0.26 -2.31 -33.51
C VAL A 808 0.11 -1.01 -34.24
N VAL A 809 -0.73 -0.56 -35.14
CA VAL A 809 -0.61 0.73 -35.80
C VAL A 809 -1.79 1.61 -35.40
N LEU A 810 -1.51 2.73 -34.75
CA LEU A 810 -2.52 3.71 -34.39
C LEU A 810 -2.89 4.58 -35.61
N GLY A 811 -4.13 5.10 -35.57
CA GLY A 811 -4.66 5.99 -36.59
C GLY A 811 -6.18 5.82 -36.69
N GLY A 812 -6.92 6.95 -36.78
CA GLY A 812 -8.39 6.99 -36.93
C GLY A 812 -8.81 7.13 -38.36
#